data_eccbc6560ffcd4c140377eeb7db44104
#
_entry.id   eccbc6560ffcd4c140377eeb7db44104
#
_cell.length_a   1.000
_cell.length_b   1.000
_cell.length_c   1.000
_cell.angle_alpha   90.00
_cell.angle_beta   90.00
_cell.angle_gamma   90.00
#
_symmetry.space_group_name_H-M   'P 1'
#
loop_
_entity.id
_entity.type
_entity.pdbx_description
1 polymer ?
#
loop_
_entity_poly.entity_id
_entity_poly.type
_entity_poly.pdbx_seq_one_letter_code
_entity_poly.pdbx_strand_id
1 'polypeptide(L)'
;MLRDLKPTDNVGGFDVRPGNFLLNGATTVSGGVNFTIHSVYAVECTLLLFRPYAKIPYARLRFPDSYKIGNTYSMLVFGLDEIDFEYAYSFDGPYEPEKGIIFDKKKYILDPYAKAVIGQSGWGKKQEHEGVYKARVVNSDYDWGNCTQPKLPFEELIIYELHVRGFTQDGSSGVKNKGTFAGIREKIPYLKELGINAIEMMPIFEFDEMGSYRNYDGRQLYDYWGYNTVCFFAPNTSYESDHEHHHEGRELKQLVRELHENGIEVILDVVFNHTAEGNEMGPYFSFKGIDNNIYYMLTPDGKYYNFSGCGNVLNCNQPIVQQFILDCLRYWVTEYRIDGFRFDLASILGRNEDGTPMDKPPLLKSLAFDPILGGVKLIAEAWDAGGLYQVGSFPSWNRWAEWNGKYRDDLRRFLKGDSHLAWDAAQRITGSRDLYDPTYRGYNASVNFITCHDGFTLYDMYSYNEKHNLENGWNNTDGANDNNSWNCGAEGDTNDYNINNLRIKMIKNAFATLMCSQGPALFLAGDEFCNTQFGNNNAYCQDNIISWLDWTRKEKHKDVFEFFKYMIAFRKRFHIITDSRGKATCSYPPVSIHSNVAWSAKYYDDTRMIGVMYAGVSLKQQGLDEFVYFGVNAYWDYVNVELPDLPEGYHWKLYINTGNEPQDVILEDRNVILYDRRINMAGRSVIVAVGERF
;
A
#
# COMPACT_ATOMS: atom_id res chain seq x y z
N MET A 1 17.34 38.00 3.66
CA MET A 1 17.29 38.94 2.51
C MET A 1 17.30 38.12 1.23
N LEU A 2 16.15 38.01 0.57
CA LEU A 2 16.08 37.52 -0.82
C LEU A 2 16.76 38.64 -1.65
N ARG A 3 17.96 38.38 -2.16
CA ARG A 3 18.61 39.28 -3.12
C ARG A 3 17.76 39.29 -4.39
N ASP A 4 17.38 40.46 -4.90
CA ASP A 4 16.82 40.60 -6.23
C ASP A 4 17.83 40.05 -7.24
N LEU A 5 17.57 38.83 -7.72
CA LEU A 5 18.41 38.19 -8.72
C LEU A 5 18.21 38.94 -10.06
N LYS A 6 19.32 39.29 -10.71
CA LYS A 6 19.29 39.96 -12.03
C LYS A 6 19.74 39.00 -13.13
N PRO A 7 19.19 39.15 -14.35
CA PRO A 7 19.72 38.42 -15.49
C PRO A 7 21.21 38.72 -15.70
N THR A 8 21.95 37.74 -16.19
CA THR A 8 23.36 37.88 -16.55
C THR A 8 23.61 37.55 -18.03
N ASP A 9 22.62 36.94 -18.67
CA ASP A 9 22.73 36.47 -20.06
C ASP A 9 21.35 36.47 -20.74
N ASN A 10 21.28 36.18 -22.05
CA ASN A 10 20.07 35.99 -22.81
C ASN A 10 20.17 34.74 -23.67
N VAL A 11 19.22 33.83 -23.53
CA VAL A 11 19.15 32.57 -24.29
C VAL A 11 17.80 32.48 -25.00
N GLY A 12 17.82 32.43 -26.33
CA GLY A 12 16.60 32.27 -27.12
C GLY A 12 15.59 33.42 -26.97
N GLY A 13 16.04 34.61 -26.58
CA GLY A 13 15.18 35.77 -26.32
C GLY A 13 14.69 35.90 -24.87
N PHE A 14 15.07 34.97 -24.00
CA PHE A 14 14.74 35.02 -22.57
C PHE A 14 15.94 35.51 -21.77
N ASP A 15 15.70 36.38 -20.82
CA ASP A 15 16.67 36.75 -19.81
C ASP A 15 16.93 35.59 -18.85
N VAL A 16 18.20 35.22 -18.67
CA VAL A 16 18.60 34.04 -17.89
C VAL A 16 19.82 34.35 -17.01
N ARG A 17 20.12 33.43 -16.14
CA ARG A 17 21.37 33.32 -15.36
C ARG A 17 21.60 31.89 -14.93
N PRO A 18 22.81 31.51 -14.43
CA PRO A 18 23.00 30.24 -13.73
C PRO A 18 21.99 30.08 -12.59
N GLY A 19 21.36 28.92 -12.52
CA GLY A 19 20.34 28.62 -11.52
C GLY A 19 20.92 28.18 -10.18
N ASN A 20 20.05 27.69 -9.29
CA ASN A 20 20.43 27.05 -8.06
C ASN A 20 20.55 25.51 -8.28
N PHE A 21 21.76 25.03 -8.34
CA PHE A 21 22.11 23.63 -8.63
C PHE A 21 21.63 22.62 -7.57
N LEU A 22 21.18 23.10 -6.40
CA LEU A 22 20.70 22.26 -5.31
C LEU A 22 19.18 22.06 -5.32
N LEU A 23 18.46 22.75 -6.19
CA LEU A 23 16.99 22.67 -6.32
C LEU A 23 16.65 21.87 -7.57
N ASN A 24 16.53 20.55 -7.43
CA ASN A 24 16.15 19.67 -8.54
C ASN A 24 14.74 19.97 -9.06
N GLY A 25 14.54 19.80 -10.36
CA GLY A 25 13.28 20.07 -11.05
C GLY A 25 13.06 21.56 -11.32
N ALA A 26 11.81 21.93 -11.56
CA ALA A 26 11.40 23.32 -11.75
C ALA A 26 10.85 23.90 -10.45
N THR A 27 11.37 25.08 -10.08
CA THR A 27 10.99 25.75 -8.83
C THR A 27 10.80 27.24 -9.06
N THR A 28 9.63 27.77 -8.70
CA THR A 28 9.36 29.21 -8.74
C THR A 28 10.26 29.94 -7.75
N VAL A 29 10.89 31.00 -8.23
CA VAL A 29 11.72 31.90 -7.42
C VAL A 29 11.38 33.34 -7.75
N SER A 30 11.88 34.31 -6.96
CA SER A 30 11.63 35.73 -7.24
C SER A 30 12.05 36.10 -8.67
N GLY A 31 11.06 36.47 -9.51
CA GLY A 31 11.24 36.96 -10.86
C GLY A 31 11.30 35.90 -11.96
N GLY A 32 11.19 34.62 -11.67
CA GLY A 32 11.21 33.57 -12.70
C GLY A 32 11.15 32.14 -12.16
N VAL A 33 11.58 31.19 -12.98
CA VAL A 33 11.57 29.76 -12.67
C VAL A 33 12.98 29.20 -12.81
N ASN A 34 13.43 28.51 -11.77
CA ASN A 34 14.69 27.77 -11.73
C ASN A 34 14.48 26.35 -12.26
N PHE A 35 15.24 25.93 -13.26
CA PHE A 35 15.23 24.61 -13.85
C PHE A 35 16.55 23.92 -13.57
N THR A 36 16.55 22.77 -12.93
CA THR A 36 17.75 22.00 -12.61
C THR A 36 17.54 20.53 -12.94
N ILE A 37 18.45 19.95 -13.73
CA ILE A 37 18.39 18.56 -14.13
C ILE A 37 19.79 17.95 -14.22
N HIS A 38 19.89 16.67 -13.89
CA HIS A 38 21.13 15.92 -13.90
C HIS A 38 21.25 15.04 -15.13
N SER A 39 22.41 15.03 -15.79
CA SER A 39 22.79 14.01 -16.76
C SER A 39 24.33 13.85 -16.83
N VAL A 40 24.78 12.60 -16.76
CA VAL A 40 26.21 12.24 -16.82
C VAL A 40 26.76 12.32 -18.23
N TYR A 41 26.03 11.74 -19.19
CA TYR A 41 26.52 11.51 -20.55
C TYR A 41 26.00 12.51 -21.58
N ALA A 42 25.02 13.34 -21.24
CA ALA A 42 24.51 14.36 -22.15
C ALA A 42 25.60 15.40 -22.48
N VAL A 43 25.77 15.66 -23.77
CA VAL A 43 26.63 16.73 -24.30
C VAL A 43 25.86 18.02 -24.49
N GLU A 44 24.53 17.96 -24.59
CA GLU A 44 23.65 19.12 -24.72
C GLU A 44 22.34 18.83 -23.94
N CYS A 45 21.88 19.84 -23.21
CA CYS A 45 20.56 19.87 -22.58
C CYS A 45 19.81 21.09 -23.09
N THR A 46 18.56 20.93 -23.52
CA THR A 46 17.68 21.97 -23.98
C THR A 46 16.36 21.94 -23.24
N LEU A 47 16.00 23.06 -22.62
CA LEU A 47 14.67 23.27 -22.03
C LEU A 47 13.70 23.64 -23.17
N LEU A 48 12.57 22.95 -23.22
CA LEU A 48 11.50 23.15 -24.20
C LEU A 48 10.30 23.77 -23.46
N LEU A 49 9.87 24.94 -23.92
CA LEU A 49 8.70 25.63 -23.38
C LEU A 49 7.54 25.54 -24.37
N PHE A 50 6.38 25.12 -23.87
CA PHE A 50 5.15 24.92 -24.61
C PHE A 50 4.07 25.87 -24.10
N ARG A 51 3.22 26.40 -24.99
CA ARG A 51 1.94 26.95 -24.53
C ARG A 51 1.07 25.81 -23.98
N PRO A 52 0.17 26.09 -23.03
CA PRO A 52 -0.72 25.08 -22.50
C PRO A 52 -1.38 24.25 -23.61
N TYR A 53 -1.29 22.93 -23.50
CA TYR A 53 -1.80 21.93 -24.45
C TYR A 53 -1.16 21.93 -25.84
N ALA A 54 -0.14 22.75 -26.12
CA ALA A 54 0.51 22.79 -27.43
C ALA A 54 1.41 21.55 -27.63
N LYS A 55 1.46 21.07 -28.90
CA LYS A 55 2.33 19.93 -29.31
C LYS A 55 3.75 20.36 -29.68
N ILE A 56 3.93 21.61 -30.04
CA ILE A 56 5.21 22.17 -30.53
C ILE A 56 5.69 23.21 -29.53
N PRO A 57 6.93 23.16 -29.08
CA PRO A 57 7.48 24.17 -28.19
C PRO A 57 7.55 25.50 -28.89
N TYR A 58 7.14 26.59 -28.22
CA TYR A 58 7.31 27.96 -28.73
C TYR A 58 8.72 28.48 -28.47
N ALA A 59 9.46 27.89 -27.55
CA ALA A 59 10.85 28.25 -27.27
C ALA A 59 11.69 26.99 -26.96
N ARG A 60 12.98 27.05 -27.38
CA ARG A 60 14.01 26.04 -27.14
C ARG A 60 15.21 26.75 -26.52
N LEU A 61 15.46 26.54 -25.26
CA LEU A 61 16.51 27.22 -24.50
C LEU A 61 17.63 26.21 -24.21
N ARG A 62 18.68 26.23 -25.03
CA ARG A 62 19.86 25.42 -24.77
C ARG A 62 20.57 25.96 -23.54
N PHE A 63 20.87 25.07 -22.54
CA PHE A 63 21.69 25.45 -21.41
C PHE A 63 23.10 25.81 -21.86
N PRO A 64 23.61 27.00 -21.53
CA PRO A 64 25.00 27.35 -21.78
C PRO A 64 25.96 26.38 -21.10
N ASP A 65 27.09 26.08 -21.68
CA ASP A 65 28.10 25.17 -21.10
C ASP A 65 28.58 25.65 -19.72
N SER A 66 28.61 26.96 -19.50
CA SER A 66 28.90 27.58 -18.19
C SER A 66 27.78 27.39 -17.15
N TYR A 67 26.62 26.87 -17.51
CA TYR A 67 25.48 26.57 -16.64
C TYR A 67 25.42 25.08 -16.27
N LYS A 68 26.51 24.35 -16.53
CA LYS A 68 26.73 22.99 -16.10
C LYS A 68 27.84 22.95 -15.04
N ILE A 69 27.56 22.40 -13.86
CA ILE A 69 28.55 22.12 -12.81
C ILE A 69 28.51 20.63 -12.52
N GLY A 70 29.68 19.96 -12.68
CA GLY A 70 29.70 18.51 -12.65
C GLY A 70 28.78 17.92 -13.72
N ASN A 71 27.80 17.13 -13.29
CA ASN A 71 26.82 16.51 -14.19
C ASN A 71 25.42 17.16 -14.10
N THR A 72 25.32 18.36 -13.48
CA THR A 72 24.04 19.05 -13.26
C THR A 72 23.98 20.31 -14.09
N TYR A 73 22.90 20.46 -14.85
CA TYR A 73 22.52 21.66 -15.58
C TYR A 73 21.55 22.47 -14.71
N SER A 74 21.77 23.80 -14.60
CA SER A 74 20.86 24.65 -13.85
C SER A 74 20.75 26.05 -14.48
N MET A 75 19.53 26.50 -14.76
CA MET A 75 19.24 27.79 -15.37
C MET A 75 18.00 28.43 -14.73
N LEU A 76 18.14 29.66 -14.28
CA LEU A 76 17.01 30.50 -13.92
C LEU A 76 16.56 31.29 -15.15
N VAL A 77 15.30 31.14 -15.53
CA VAL A 77 14.65 31.83 -16.61
C VAL A 77 13.70 32.87 -16.04
N PHE A 78 13.92 34.15 -16.38
CA PHE A 78 13.11 35.28 -15.90
C PHE A 78 11.87 35.51 -16.74
N GLY A 79 10.84 36.10 -16.10
CA GLY A 79 9.62 36.55 -16.80
C GLY A 79 8.71 35.42 -17.27
N LEU A 80 8.89 34.19 -16.75
CA LEU A 80 7.94 33.10 -16.95
C LEU A 80 6.81 33.22 -15.94
N ASP A 81 5.57 33.20 -16.41
CA ASP A 81 4.37 33.01 -15.60
C ASP A 81 4.05 31.51 -15.58
N GLU A 82 3.99 30.92 -14.40
CA GLU A 82 3.83 29.48 -14.22
C GLU A 82 2.56 28.91 -14.84
N ILE A 83 1.51 29.73 -15.01
CA ILE A 83 0.27 29.30 -15.69
C ILE A 83 0.33 29.31 -17.21
N ASP A 84 1.26 30.01 -17.75
CA ASP A 84 1.29 30.29 -19.22
C ASP A 84 2.11 29.27 -20.01
N PHE A 85 2.75 28.30 -19.34
CA PHE A 85 3.60 27.33 -20.01
C PHE A 85 3.60 25.94 -19.40
N GLU A 86 3.93 24.99 -20.24
CA GLU A 86 4.33 23.62 -19.90
C GLU A 86 5.77 23.43 -20.38
N TYR A 87 6.50 22.46 -19.77
CA TYR A 87 7.89 22.25 -20.17
C TYR A 87 8.25 20.77 -20.29
N ALA A 88 9.30 20.52 -21.05
CA ALA A 88 10.01 19.25 -21.16
C ALA A 88 11.48 19.54 -21.45
N TYR A 89 12.29 18.48 -21.48
CA TYR A 89 13.68 18.58 -21.91
C TYR A 89 13.92 17.83 -23.20
N SER A 90 15.04 18.15 -23.84
CA SER A 90 15.64 17.38 -24.93
C SER A 90 17.14 17.26 -24.67
N PHE A 91 17.65 16.06 -24.81
CA PHE A 91 19.09 15.78 -24.61
C PHE A 91 19.74 15.27 -25.89
N ASP A 92 20.96 15.74 -26.16
CA ASP A 92 21.85 15.19 -27.17
C ASP A 92 23.03 14.50 -26.48
N GLY A 93 23.50 13.38 -27.03
CA GLY A 93 24.58 12.60 -26.45
C GLY A 93 24.92 11.39 -27.31
N PRO A 94 25.81 10.51 -26.83
CA PRO A 94 26.17 9.30 -27.56
C PRO A 94 24.99 8.36 -27.75
N TYR A 95 25.06 7.54 -28.82
CA TYR A 95 24.13 6.45 -29.07
C TYR A 95 24.91 5.15 -29.19
N GLU A 96 25.04 4.43 -28.09
CA GLU A 96 25.80 3.19 -27.92
C GLU A 96 24.91 2.18 -27.17
N PRO A 97 23.89 1.61 -27.84
CA PRO A 97 22.86 0.79 -27.18
C PRO A 97 23.41 -0.45 -26.49
N GLU A 98 24.52 -1.01 -26.97
CA GLU A 98 25.23 -2.12 -26.34
C GLU A 98 25.85 -1.77 -24.97
N LYS A 99 25.96 -0.47 -24.66
CA LYS A 99 26.37 0.05 -23.35
C LYS A 99 25.18 0.68 -22.59
N GLY A 100 23.97 0.56 -23.15
CA GLY A 100 22.79 1.19 -22.59
C GLY A 100 22.73 2.72 -22.71
N ILE A 101 23.58 3.34 -23.55
CA ILE A 101 23.58 4.78 -23.79
C ILE A 101 22.78 5.06 -25.07
N ILE A 102 21.60 5.72 -24.93
CA ILE A 102 20.60 5.76 -26.00
C ILE A 102 19.96 7.15 -26.15
N PHE A 103 20.79 8.23 -26.21
CA PHE A 103 20.26 9.57 -26.40
C PHE A 103 19.59 9.75 -27.76
N ASP A 104 18.47 10.48 -27.79
CA ASP A 104 17.79 10.91 -29.01
C ASP A 104 17.22 12.31 -28.81
N LYS A 105 17.90 13.32 -29.35
CA LYS A 105 17.47 14.74 -29.22
C LYS A 105 16.12 15.08 -29.85
N LYS A 106 15.52 14.15 -30.59
CA LYS A 106 14.16 14.34 -31.14
C LYS A 106 13.08 14.02 -30.14
N LYS A 107 13.43 13.30 -29.04
CA LYS A 107 12.50 12.96 -27.98
C LYS A 107 12.32 14.14 -27.03
N TYR A 108 11.08 14.32 -26.57
CA TYR A 108 10.75 15.22 -25.48
C TYR A 108 10.69 14.40 -24.21
N ILE A 109 11.43 14.83 -23.22
CA ILE A 109 11.70 14.06 -21.99
C ILE A 109 11.07 14.79 -20.81
N LEU A 110 10.23 14.10 -20.08
CA LEU A 110 9.63 14.59 -18.83
C LEU A 110 10.71 14.78 -17.76
N ASP A 111 10.62 15.87 -17.04
CA ASP A 111 11.42 16.10 -15.85
C ASP A 111 11.13 15.01 -14.79
N PRO A 112 12.12 14.23 -14.32
CA PRO A 112 11.92 13.24 -13.24
C PRO A 112 11.35 13.86 -11.95
N TYR A 113 11.63 15.14 -11.70
CA TYR A 113 11.16 15.88 -10.53
C TYR A 113 9.89 16.72 -10.81
N ALA A 114 9.17 16.46 -11.89
CA ALA A 114 7.93 17.15 -12.19
C ALA A 114 6.88 16.93 -11.10
N LYS A 115 6.36 18.01 -10.52
CA LYS A 115 5.36 17.97 -9.43
C LYS A 115 3.93 17.95 -9.95
N ALA A 116 3.75 18.25 -11.22
CA ALA A 116 2.51 18.10 -11.97
C ALA A 116 2.85 17.81 -13.43
N VAL A 117 1.98 17.09 -14.08
CA VAL A 117 2.09 16.76 -15.51
C VAL A 117 0.81 17.17 -16.23
N ILE A 118 0.92 17.40 -17.53
CA ILE A 118 -0.26 17.40 -18.38
C ILE A 118 -0.67 15.94 -18.56
N GLY A 119 -1.67 15.54 -17.78
CA GLY A 119 -2.16 14.18 -17.71
C GLY A 119 -3.46 14.02 -18.49
N GLN A 120 -4.23 13.02 -18.07
CA GLN A 120 -5.51 12.72 -18.70
C GLN A 120 -6.61 13.63 -18.14
N SER A 121 -7.43 14.18 -19.04
CA SER A 121 -8.62 14.95 -18.66
C SER A 121 -9.78 14.07 -18.14
N GLY A 122 -9.55 12.80 -17.96
CA GLY A 122 -10.47 11.81 -17.44
C GLY A 122 -10.04 10.39 -17.78
N TRP A 123 -10.42 9.46 -16.94
CA TRP A 123 -10.06 8.06 -17.05
C TRP A 123 -10.46 7.42 -18.37
N GLY A 124 -9.57 6.60 -18.94
CA GLY A 124 -9.79 5.85 -20.19
C GLY A 124 -9.76 6.70 -21.47
N LYS A 125 -9.32 7.95 -21.38
CA LYS A 125 -9.13 8.80 -22.56
C LYS A 125 -7.69 8.73 -23.02
N LYS A 126 -7.50 8.35 -24.28
CA LYS A 126 -6.17 8.39 -24.89
C LYS A 126 -5.67 9.85 -24.91
N GLN A 127 -4.46 10.05 -24.41
CA GLN A 127 -3.82 11.37 -24.49
C GLN A 127 -3.69 11.82 -25.95
N GLU A 128 -4.01 13.08 -26.22
CA GLU A 128 -3.90 13.65 -27.58
C GLU A 128 -2.45 13.72 -28.09
N HIS A 129 -1.47 13.51 -27.20
CA HIS A 129 -0.04 13.70 -27.45
C HIS A 129 0.70 12.36 -27.27
N GLU A 130 0.48 11.43 -28.18
CA GLU A 130 1.08 10.09 -28.20
C GLU A 130 2.48 10.01 -27.55
N GLY A 131 2.54 9.57 -26.28
CA GLY A 131 3.78 9.28 -25.57
C GLY A 131 4.62 10.49 -25.13
N VAL A 132 4.10 11.72 -25.19
CA VAL A 132 4.81 12.92 -24.72
C VAL A 132 4.13 13.51 -23.49
N TYR A 133 4.75 13.29 -22.35
CA TYR A 133 4.38 13.96 -21.11
C TYR A 133 5.11 15.30 -21.01
N LYS A 134 4.40 16.34 -20.57
CA LYS A 134 4.97 17.65 -20.27
C LYS A 134 4.70 17.99 -18.83
N ALA A 135 5.70 18.57 -18.18
CA ALA A 135 5.60 19.00 -16.82
C ALA A 135 4.95 20.38 -16.72
N ARG A 136 4.31 20.63 -15.57
CA ARG A 136 3.82 21.92 -15.11
C ARG A 136 4.55 22.34 -13.85
N VAL A 137 4.72 23.64 -13.68
CA VAL A 137 5.26 24.21 -12.45
C VAL A 137 4.09 24.42 -11.49
N VAL A 138 4.22 23.91 -10.27
CA VAL A 138 3.19 24.02 -9.22
C VAL A 138 3.71 24.90 -8.11
N ASN A 139 2.90 25.83 -7.68
CA ASN A 139 3.16 26.64 -6.50
C ASN A 139 2.55 25.99 -5.28
N SER A 140 3.38 25.77 -4.26
CA SER A 140 2.97 25.07 -3.05
C SER A 140 2.43 26.05 -2.01
N ASP A 141 1.18 26.47 -2.18
CA ASP A 141 0.49 27.45 -1.33
C ASP A 141 -0.71 26.90 -0.56
N TYR A 142 -0.83 25.56 -0.48
CA TYR A 142 -1.96 24.94 0.20
C TYR A 142 -1.97 25.23 1.72
N ASP A 143 -3.05 25.85 2.18
CA ASP A 143 -3.24 26.16 3.60
C ASP A 143 -3.75 24.92 4.36
N TRP A 144 -2.87 24.34 5.15
CA TRP A 144 -3.20 23.22 6.04
C TRP A 144 -3.95 23.65 7.30
N GLY A 145 -4.07 24.95 7.57
CA GLY A 145 -4.70 25.48 8.79
C GLY A 145 -4.07 24.90 10.05
N ASN A 146 -4.91 24.49 11.00
CA ASN A 146 -4.49 23.88 12.28
C ASN A 146 -4.47 22.34 12.23
N CYS A 147 -4.57 21.72 11.05
CA CYS A 147 -4.55 20.29 10.91
C CYS A 147 -3.21 19.70 11.41
N THR A 148 -3.29 18.67 12.24
CA THR A 148 -2.14 17.92 12.76
C THR A 148 -2.26 16.46 12.36
N GLN A 149 -1.12 15.85 12.03
CA GLN A 149 -1.08 14.40 11.77
C GLN A 149 -1.45 13.63 13.04
N PRO A 150 -2.20 12.51 12.94
CA PRO A 150 -2.60 11.69 14.09
C PRO A 150 -1.43 11.08 14.85
N LYS A 151 -0.35 10.67 14.17
CA LYS A 151 0.87 10.05 14.75
C LYS A 151 0.57 8.84 15.62
N LEU A 152 -0.22 7.93 15.08
CA LEU A 152 -0.63 6.72 15.79
C LEU A 152 0.56 5.77 16.00
N PRO A 153 0.61 5.07 17.15
CA PRO A 153 1.54 3.94 17.33
C PRO A 153 1.33 2.89 16.23
N PHE A 154 2.43 2.33 15.73
CA PHE A 154 2.33 1.41 14.59
C PHE A 154 1.52 0.16 14.93
N GLU A 155 1.66 -0.37 16.15
CA GLU A 155 0.92 -1.52 16.67
C GLU A 155 -0.61 -1.32 16.75
N GLU A 156 -1.06 -0.06 16.80
CA GLU A 156 -2.49 0.28 16.89
C GLU A 156 -3.13 0.46 15.52
N LEU A 157 -2.36 0.39 14.42
CA LEU A 157 -2.91 0.59 13.09
C LEU A 157 -3.87 -0.53 12.70
N ILE A 158 -5.01 -0.10 12.18
CA ILE A 158 -6.01 -0.91 11.48
C ILE A 158 -6.11 -0.31 10.09
N ILE A 159 -5.38 -0.93 9.17
CA ILE A 159 -5.13 -0.42 7.82
C ILE A 159 -6.20 -0.95 6.88
N TYR A 160 -6.80 -0.05 6.12
CA TYR A 160 -7.79 -0.34 5.10
C TYR A 160 -7.19 -0.06 3.73
N GLU A 161 -6.84 -1.12 3.01
CA GLU A 161 -6.27 -1.03 1.67
C GLU A 161 -7.37 -0.73 0.66
N LEU A 162 -7.21 0.31 -0.15
CA LEU A 162 -8.20 0.70 -1.15
C LEU A 162 -7.59 1.19 -2.46
N HIS A 163 -8.31 0.96 -3.56
CA HIS A 163 -8.04 1.54 -4.87
C HIS A 163 -8.87 2.81 -5.05
N VAL A 164 -8.24 3.95 -5.36
CA VAL A 164 -8.92 5.27 -5.43
C VAL A 164 -10.16 5.20 -6.33
N ARG A 165 -10.00 4.66 -7.54
CA ARG A 165 -11.10 4.58 -8.50
C ARG A 165 -12.14 3.54 -8.08
N GLY A 166 -11.72 2.31 -7.80
CA GLY A 166 -12.61 1.19 -7.50
C GLY A 166 -13.47 1.40 -6.26
N PHE A 167 -12.97 2.16 -5.30
CA PHE A 167 -13.67 2.40 -4.04
C PHE A 167 -15.04 3.07 -4.21
N THR A 168 -15.15 4.01 -5.17
CA THR A 168 -16.39 4.79 -5.34
C THR A 168 -16.95 4.81 -6.75
N GLN A 169 -16.34 4.11 -7.71
CA GLN A 169 -16.71 4.20 -9.13
C GLN A 169 -18.10 3.62 -9.41
N ASP A 170 -18.49 2.55 -8.74
CA ASP A 170 -19.83 1.97 -8.93
C ASP A 170 -20.93 2.95 -8.54
N GLY A 171 -22.05 2.89 -9.27
CA GLY A 171 -23.21 3.77 -9.03
C GLY A 171 -23.83 3.63 -7.65
N SER A 172 -23.70 2.44 -7.04
CA SER A 172 -24.20 2.15 -5.69
C SER A 172 -23.43 2.88 -4.59
N SER A 173 -22.25 3.46 -4.89
CA SER A 173 -21.49 4.26 -3.92
C SER A 173 -22.26 5.50 -3.45
N GLY A 174 -23.13 6.06 -4.30
CA GLY A 174 -23.94 7.24 -3.98
C GLY A 174 -23.16 8.55 -3.89
N VAL A 175 -21.87 8.56 -4.22
CA VAL A 175 -21.06 9.78 -4.21
C VAL A 175 -21.20 10.58 -5.51
N LYS A 176 -20.93 11.87 -5.44
CA LYS A 176 -20.98 12.77 -6.60
C LYS A 176 -19.76 12.57 -7.51
N ASN A 177 -18.57 12.60 -6.94
CA ASN A 177 -17.30 12.55 -7.65
C ASN A 177 -16.72 11.12 -7.63
N LYS A 178 -17.33 10.23 -8.41
CA LYS A 178 -16.98 8.81 -8.44
C LYS A 178 -15.57 8.56 -8.93
N GLY A 179 -14.87 7.65 -8.28
CA GLY A 179 -13.55 7.18 -8.71
C GLY A 179 -12.43 8.20 -8.54
N THR A 180 -12.60 9.20 -7.66
CA THR A 180 -11.63 10.28 -7.43
C THR A 180 -11.30 10.45 -5.95
N PHE A 181 -10.29 11.26 -5.64
CA PHE A 181 -9.96 11.66 -4.27
C PHE A 181 -11.15 12.35 -3.57
N ALA A 182 -11.89 13.20 -4.30
CA ALA A 182 -13.11 13.82 -3.79
C ALA A 182 -14.20 12.78 -3.45
N GLY A 183 -14.31 11.69 -4.21
CA GLY A 183 -15.21 10.59 -3.92
C GLY A 183 -14.86 9.86 -2.62
N ILE A 184 -13.55 9.67 -2.33
CA ILE A 184 -13.12 9.09 -1.04
C ILE A 184 -13.48 10.04 0.11
N ARG A 185 -13.31 11.36 -0.06
CA ARG A 185 -13.70 12.35 0.94
C ARG A 185 -15.18 12.24 1.34
N GLU A 186 -16.06 12.02 0.37
CA GLU A 186 -17.48 11.81 0.63
C GLU A 186 -17.76 10.55 1.47
N LYS A 187 -16.82 9.59 1.51
CA LYS A 187 -16.87 8.33 2.28
C LYS A 187 -16.17 8.40 3.65
N ILE A 188 -15.59 9.51 4.06
CA ILE A 188 -14.96 9.63 5.38
C ILE A 188 -15.93 9.28 6.53
N PRO A 189 -17.21 9.70 6.52
CA PRO A 189 -18.15 9.26 7.55
C PRO A 189 -18.30 7.74 7.65
N TYR A 190 -18.27 7.03 6.52
CA TYR A 190 -18.29 5.57 6.48
C TYR A 190 -17.01 4.96 7.07
N LEU A 191 -15.84 5.46 6.72
CA LEU A 191 -14.55 5.00 7.27
C LEU A 191 -14.51 5.16 8.80
N LYS A 192 -15.06 6.27 9.30
CA LYS A 192 -15.25 6.50 10.74
C LYS A 192 -16.21 5.52 11.38
N GLU A 193 -17.38 5.27 10.72
CA GLU A 193 -18.35 4.29 11.17
C GLU A 193 -17.73 2.90 11.28
N LEU A 194 -16.97 2.49 10.28
CA LEU A 194 -16.26 1.20 10.27
C LEU A 194 -15.20 1.15 11.40
N GLY A 195 -14.58 2.29 11.70
CA GLY A 195 -13.66 2.43 12.82
C GLY A 195 -12.20 2.21 12.47
N ILE A 196 -11.80 2.15 11.19
CA ILE A 196 -10.39 2.08 10.80
C ILE A 196 -9.66 3.37 11.20
N ASN A 197 -8.33 3.33 11.29
CA ASN A 197 -7.51 4.48 11.65
C ASN A 197 -6.33 4.73 10.70
N ALA A 198 -6.21 3.93 9.65
CA ALA A 198 -5.30 4.21 8.54
C ALA A 198 -5.91 3.71 7.24
N ILE A 199 -5.67 4.42 6.13
CA ILE A 199 -5.91 3.92 4.78
C ILE A 199 -4.56 3.68 4.11
N GLU A 200 -4.47 2.61 3.33
CA GLU A 200 -3.37 2.37 2.40
C GLU A 200 -3.94 2.49 0.99
N MET A 201 -3.52 3.54 0.29
CA MET A 201 -3.96 3.77 -1.09
C MET A 201 -3.04 3.02 -2.04
N MET A 202 -3.60 2.14 -2.87
CA MET A 202 -2.92 1.59 -4.05
C MET A 202 -2.34 2.73 -4.89
N PRO A 203 -1.40 2.47 -5.83
CA PRO A 203 -0.58 3.53 -6.43
C PRO A 203 -1.36 4.74 -6.91
N ILE A 204 -0.94 5.91 -6.46
CA ILE A 204 -1.55 7.20 -6.80
C ILE A 204 -0.60 8.14 -7.56
N PHE A 205 0.65 7.74 -7.77
CA PHE A 205 1.56 8.51 -8.62
C PHE A 205 1.04 8.51 -10.05
N GLU A 206 1.40 9.51 -10.86
CA GLU A 206 0.94 9.55 -12.26
C GLU A 206 1.35 8.29 -13.01
N PHE A 207 0.38 7.61 -13.58
CA PHE A 207 0.53 6.47 -14.48
C PHE A 207 -0.44 6.63 -15.67
N ASP A 208 -0.22 5.88 -16.74
CA ASP A 208 -1.07 5.92 -17.93
C ASP A 208 -1.93 4.64 -17.96
N GLU A 209 -3.21 4.76 -17.60
CA GLU A 209 -4.13 3.63 -17.67
C GLU A 209 -4.33 3.10 -19.11
N MET A 210 -4.00 3.94 -20.11
CA MET A 210 -4.01 3.53 -21.52
C MET A 210 -2.70 2.87 -21.97
N GLY A 211 -1.65 2.88 -21.14
CA GLY A 211 -0.31 2.37 -21.49
C GLY A 211 -0.30 0.90 -21.87
N SER A 212 -1.12 0.09 -21.21
CA SER A 212 -1.33 -1.33 -21.53
C SER A 212 -2.74 -1.63 -22.10
N TYR A 213 -3.44 -0.60 -22.60
CA TYR A 213 -4.79 -0.72 -23.11
C TYR A 213 -4.90 -1.76 -24.21
N ARG A 214 -5.88 -2.63 -24.10
CA ARG A 214 -6.23 -3.62 -25.12
C ARG A 214 -7.73 -3.89 -25.12
N ASN A 215 -8.25 -4.25 -26.28
CA ASN A 215 -9.61 -4.77 -26.39
C ASN A 215 -9.51 -6.32 -26.48
N TYR A 216 -10.19 -6.99 -25.56
CA TYR A 216 -10.26 -8.45 -25.52
C TYR A 216 -11.72 -8.89 -25.40
N ASP A 217 -12.20 -9.61 -26.39
CA ASP A 217 -13.58 -10.12 -26.46
C ASP A 217 -14.64 -9.02 -26.21
N GLY A 218 -14.43 -7.84 -26.82
CA GLY A 218 -15.33 -6.68 -26.67
C GLY A 218 -15.18 -5.92 -25.35
N ARG A 219 -14.27 -6.31 -24.47
CA ARG A 219 -13.98 -5.65 -23.20
C ARG A 219 -12.75 -4.76 -23.32
N GLN A 220 -12.80 -3.60 -22.70
CA GLN A 220 -11.68 -2.69 -22.60
C GLN A 220 -10.89 -3.01 -21.32
N LEU A 221 -9.62 -3.36 -21.50
CA LEU A 221 -8.70 -3.65 -20.41
C LEU A 221 -7.68 -2.52 -20.32
N TYR A 222 -7.46 -2.05 -19.09
CA TYR A 222 -6.63 -0.89 -18.79
C TYR A 222 -5.44 -1.29 -17.90
N ASP A 223 -4.50 -0.40 -17.69
CA ASP A 223 -3.63 -0.44 -16.51
C ASP A 223 -4.42 0.13 -15.33
N TYR A 224 -5.18 -0.72 -14.66
CA TYR A 224 -6.16 -0.27 -13.66
C TYR A 224 -5.54 -0.06 -12.28
N TRP A 225 -4.66 -0.96 -11.82
CA TRP A 225 -4.07 -0.84 -10.50
C TRP A 225 -3.05 0.28 -10.36
N GLY A 226 -2.37 0.67 -11.45
CA GLY A 226 -1.43 1.78 -11.46
C GLY A 226 0.00 1.44 -11.04
N TYR A 227 0.38 0.17 -10.97
CA TYR A 227 1.78 -0.24 -10.71
C TYR A 227 2.68 -0.04 -11.91
N ASN A 228 2.63 1.15 -12.53
CA ASN A 228 3.39 1.46 -13.73
C ASN A 228 3.67 2.96 -13.82
N THR A 229 4.52 3.47 -12.92
CA THR A 229 4.72 4.90 -12.68
C THR A 229 5.37 5.62 -13.84
N VAL A 230 4.75 6.72 -14.28
CA VAL A 230 5.26 7.68 -15.27
C VAL A 230 5.96 8.85 -14.56
N CYS A 231 5.34 9.40 -13.51
CA CYS A 231 5.87 10.55 -12.78
C CYS A 231 5.72 10.34 -11.26
N PHE A 232 6.83 10.42 -10.54
CA PHE A 232 6.90 10.04 -9.12
C PHE A 232 6.50 11.15 -8.15
N PHE A 233 6.57 12.42 -8.56
CA PHE A 233 6.25 13.57 -7.70
C PHE A 233 4.85 14.13 -7.95
N ALA A 234 4.12 13.61 -8.93
CA ALA A 234 2.79 14.08 -9.29
C ALA A 234 1.71 13.05 -8.93
N PRO A 235 0.58 13.45 -8.31
CA PRO A 235 -0.57 12.57 -8.17
C PRO A 235 -1.18 12.27 -9.54
N ASN A 236 -1.86 11.14 -9.67
CA ASN A 236 -2.52 10.74 -10.91
C ASN A 236 -3.64 11.73 -11.26
N THR A 237 -3.53 12.33 -12.44
CA THR A 237 -4.44 13.38 -12.91
C THR A 237 -5.87 12.88 -13.11
N SER A 238 -6.08 11.60 -13.43
CA SER A 238 -7.41 11.03 -13.63
C SER A 238 -8.13 10.69 -12.31
N TYR A 239 -7.43 10.76 -11.15
CA TYR A 239 -8.03 10.63 -9.82
C TYR A 239 -8.50 11.97 -9.23
N GLU A 240 -8.26 13.09 -9.92
CA GLU A 240 -8.79 14.39 -9.56
C GLU A 240 -10.13 14.65 -10.26
N SER A 241 -11.07 15.31 -9.61
CA SER A 241 -12.33 15.77 -10.22
C SER A 241 -12.25 17.19 -10.75
N ASP A 242 -11.23 17.93 -10.30
CA ASP A 242 -10.91 19.28 -10.73
C ASP A 242 -9.61 19.26 -11.55
N HIS A 243 -9.70 19.63 -12.84
CA HIS A 243 -8.58 19.63 -13.76
C HIS A 243 -8.11 21.05 -14.13
N GLU A 244 -8.51 22.06 -13.34
CA GLU A 244 -8.04 23.42 -13.55
C GLU A 244 -6.53 23.51 -13.29
N HIS A 245 -5.83 24.21 -14.18
CA HIS A 245 -4.41 24.48 -14.00
C HIS A 245 -4.17 25.24 -12.68
N HIS A 246 -3.16 24.85 -11.90
CA HIS A 246 -2.84 25.23 -10.51
C HIS A 246 -3.68 24.57 -9.40
N HIS A 247 -4.60 23.70 -9.75
CA HIS A 247 -5.33 22.91 -8.76
C HIS A 247 -4.73 21.51 -8.58
N GLU A 248 -3.67 21.19 -9.32
CA GLU A 248 -3.02 19.88 -9.28
C GLU A 248 -2.61 19.51 -7.85
N GLY A 249 -3.06 18.34 -7.39
CA GLY A 249 -2.81 17.80 -6.05
C GLY A 249 -3.62 18.43 -4.92
N ARG A 250 -4.44 19.47 -5.16
CA ARG A 250 -5.26 20.10 -4.11
C ARG A 250 -6.31 19.16 -3.55
N GLU A 251 -6.96 18.36 -4.39
CA GLU A 251 -7.96 17.38 -3.91
C GLU A 251 -7.33 16.33 -3.00
N LEU A 252 -6.15 15.83 -3.34
CA LEU A 252 -5.42 14.89 -2.50
C LEU A 252 -5.01 15.53 -1.17
N LYS A 253 -4.48 16.76 -1.17
CA LYS A 253 -4.16 17.50 0.06
C LYS A 253 -5.40 17.70 0.94
N GLN A 254 -6.52 18.01 0.34
CA GLN A 254 -7.79 18.16 1.05
C GLN A 254 -8.28 16.83 1.63
N LEU A 255 -8.16 15.73 0.87
CA LEU A 255 -8.48 14.39 1.37
C LEU A 255 -7.61 14.04 2.58
N VAL A 256 -6.29 14.20 2.49
CA VAL A 256 -5.35 13.92 3.58
C VAL A 256 -5.68 14.77 4.82
N ARG A 257 -5.92 16.06 4.63
CA ARG A 257 -6.32 16.96 5.71
C ARG A 257 -7.58 16.46 6.44
N GLU A 258 -8.64 16.16 5.70
CA GLU A 258 -9.91 15.72 6.28
C GLU A 258 -9.79 14.34 6.94
N LEU A 259 -8.95 13.43 6.41
CA LEU A 259 -8.64 12.15 7.05
C LEU A 259 -7.92 12.37 8.39
N HIS A 260 -6.90 13.23 8.44
CA HIS A 260 -6.19 13.57 9.68
C HIS A 260 -7.11 14.21 10.72
N GLU A 261 -7.98 15.15 10.32
CA GLU A 261 -8.99 15.76 11.18
C GLU A 261 -9.96 14.71 11.78
N ASN A 262 -10.08 13.55 11.14
CA ASN A 262 -10.88 12.42 11.60
C ASN A 262 -10.05 11.29 12.25
N GLY A 263 -8.75 11.52 12.51
CA GLY A 263 -7.87 10.57 13.19
C GLY A 263 -7.46 9.37 12.34
N ILE A 264 -7.46 9.53 11.01
CA ILE A 264 -7.09 8.49 10.03
C ILE A 264 -5.79 8.88 9.36
N GLU A 265 -4.77 8.03 9.44
CA GLU A 265 -3.49 8.18 8.75
C GLU A 265 -3.57 7.72 7.29
N VAL A 266 -2.64 8.23 6.48
CA VAL A 266 -2.57 7.93 5.05
C VAL A 266 -1.23 7.27 4.72
N ILE A 267 -1.29 6.06 4.19
CA ILE A 267 -0.16 5.29 3.69
C ILE A 267 -0.28 5.23 2.16
N LEU A 268 0.83 5.45 1.46
CA LEU A 268 0.88 5.31 0.00
C LEU A 268 1.60 4.02 -0.38
N ASP A 269 1.00 3.29 -1.31
CA ASP A 269 1.70 2.21 -2.00
C ASP A 269 2.57 2.81 -3.10
N VAL A 270 3.89 2.59 -3.03
CA VAL A 270 4.88 3.24 -3.90
C VAL A 270 5.71 2.23 -4.68
N VAL A 271 5.89 2.53 -5.96
CA VAL A 271 6.55 1.64 -6.92
C VAL A 271 7.89 2.25 -7.34
N PHE A 272 8.96 1.92 -6.63
CA PHE A 272 10.33 2.36 -6.97
C PHE A 272 11.19 1.23 -7.57
N ASN A 273 10.63 0.05 -7.73
CA ASN A 273 11.36 -1.09 -8.27
C ASN A 273 11.47 -1.05 -9.80
N HIS A 274 10.53 -0.40 -10.50
CA HIS A 274 10.51 -0.23 -11.95
C HIS A 274 9.77 1.04 -12.36
N THR A 275 9.70 1.31 -13.68
CA THR A 275 9.00 2.45 -14.27
C THR A 275 8.14 2.01 -15.46
N ALA A 276 7.25 2.90 -15.93
CA ALA A 276 6.43 2.72 -17.11
C ALA A 276 7.20 2.67 -18.44
N GLU A 277 8.53 2.81 -18.42
CA GLU A 277 9.35 2.84 -19.65
C GLU A 277 9.64 1.44 -20.24
N GLY A 278 9.12 0.35 -19.59
CA GLY A 278 9.21 -1.01 -20.10
C GLY A 278 10.67 -1.47 -20.35
N ASN A 279 10.84 -2.40 -21.29
CA ASN A 279 12.16 -2.89 -21.70
C ASN A 279 12.79 -2.01 -22.82
N GLU A 280 13.81 -2.53 -23.51
CA GLU A 280 14.51 -1.84 -24.60
C GLU A 280 13.59 -1.35 -25.75
N MET A 281 12.44 -1.99 -25.93
CA MET A 281 11.43 -1.60 -26.93
C MET A 281 10.40 -0.61 -26.38
N GLY A 282 10.45 -0.31 -25.08
CA GLY A 282 9.49 0.57 -24.42
C GLY A 282 9.70 2.05 -24.73
N PRO A 283 8.75 2.90 -24.30
CA PRO A 283 8.79 4.34 -24.60
C PRO A 283 9.91 5.07 -23.86
N TYR A 284 10.19 6.29 -24.32
CA TYR A 284 11.06 7.26 -23.65
C TYR A 284 10.16 8.30 -22.98
N PHE A 285 9.93 8.18 -21.70
CA PHE A 285 9.17 9.17 -20.94
C PHE A 285 10.10 10.13 -20.20
N SER A 286 11.06 9.59 -19.45
CA SER A 286 11.91 10.35 -18.54
C SER A 286 13.34 9.77 -18.51
N PHE A 287 13.63 8.83 -17.63
CA PHE A 287 14.97 8.32 -17.30
C PHE A 287 15.73 7.73 -18.49
N LYS A 288 15.01 7.00 -19.35
CA LYS A 288 15.58 6.36 -20.54
C LYS A 288 16.22 7.39 -21.48
N GLY A 289 15.61 8.57 -21.61
CA GLY A 289 16.12 9.65 -22.46
C GLY A 289 17.14 10.57 -21.81
N ILE A 290 17.41 10.42 -20.49
CA ILE A 290 18.38 11.24 -19.75
C ILE A 290 19.70 10.48 -19.59
N ASP A 291 19.69 9.36 -18.89
CA ASP A 291 20.88 8.50 -18.65
C ASP A 291 20.41 7.05 -18.41
N ASN A 292 20.01 6.37 -19.45
CA ASN A 292 19.42 5.03 -19.34
C ASN A 292 20.27 4.04 -18.53
N ASN A 293 21.59 4.02 -18.77
CA ASN A 293 22.52 3.10 -18.09
C ASN A 293 22.84 3.49 -16.64
N ILE A 294 22.39 4.65 -16.17
CA ILE A 294 22.51 5.09 -14.78
C ILE A 294 21.25 4.73 -14.01
N TYR A 295 20.09 5.03 -14.60
CA TYR A 295 18.81 4.85 -13.90
C TYR A 295 18.33 3.40 -13.90
N TYR A 296 18.76 2.57 -14.88
CA TYR A 296 18.32 1.17 -14.97
C TYR A 296 19.44 0.18 -14.72
N MET A 297 19.10 -0.95 -14.12
CA MET A 297 19.97 -2.10 -14.03
C MET A 297 20.05 -2.79 -15.38
N LEU A 298 21.25 -2.80 -15.97
CA LEU A 298 21.46 -3.37 -17.29
C LEU A 298 22.42 -4.56 -17.23
N THR A 299 22.16 -5.54 -18.09
CA THR A 299 23.08 -6.64 -18.38
C THR A 299 24.30 -6.10 -19.15
N PRO A 300 25.42 -6.84 -19.21
CA PRO A 300 26.62 -6.40 -19.91
C PRO A 300 26.45 -6.09 -21.41
N ASP A 301 25.37 -6.57 -22.04
CA ASP A 301 25.01 -6.30 -23.44
C ASP A 301 23.96 -5.17 -23.59
N GLY A 302 23.73 -4.37 -22.53
CA GLY A 302 22.88 -3.18 -22.55
C GLY A 302 21.38 -3.46 -22.46
N LYS A 303 20.96 -4.70 -22.18
CA LYS A 303 19.56 -5.05 -21.96
C LYS A 303 19.17 -4.87 -20.50
N TYR A 304 17.88 -4.91 -20.20
CA TYR A 304 17.38 -4.68 -18.85
C TYR A 304 17.29 -5.97 -18.04
N TYR A 305 17.74 -5.92 -16.77
CA TYR A 305 17.27 -6.88 -15.78
C TYR A 305 15.76 -6.73 -15.56
N ASN A 306 15.09 -7.84 -15.23
CA ASN A 306 13.63 -7.85 -15.08
C ASN A 306 13.19 -8.62 -13.82
N PHE A 307 13.68 -8.20 -12.65
CA PHE A 307 13.25 -8.77 -11.34
C PHE A 307 11.86 -8.29 -10.94
N SER A 308 11.32 -7.27 -11.62
CA SER A 308 9.96 -6.73 -11.40
C SER A 308 8.88 -7.50 -12.18
N GLY A 309 9.25 -8.20 -13.26
CA GLY A 309 8.27 -8.74 -14.21
C GLY A 309 7.71 -7.71 -15.19
N CYS A 310 8.07 -6.40 -15.04
CA CYS A 310 7.52 -5.28 -15.80
C CYS A 310 8.48 -4.76 -16.90
N GLY A 311 9.59 -5.44 -17.14
CA GLY A 311 10.51 -5.16 -18.23
C GLY A 311 11.75 -4.36 -17.86
N ASN A 312 11.79 -3.70 -16.71
CA ASN A 312 12.97 -2.96 -16.22
C ASN A 312 13.07 -3.00 -14.69
N VAL A 313 14.20 -2.56 -14.19
CA VAL A 313 14.50 -2.39 -12.76
C VAL A 313 15.27 -1.10 -12.57
N LEU A 314 14.81 -0.22 -11.65
CA LEU A 314 15.58 0.96 -11.25
C LEU A 314 16.88 0.56 -10.53
N ASN A 315 17.98 1.19 -10.90
CA ASN A 315 19.30 0.90 -10.35
C ASN A 315 19.54 1.65 -9.03
N CYS A 316 19.04 1.09 -7.93
CA CYS A 316 19.21 1.65 -6.59
C CYS A 316 20.65 1.63 -6.06
N ASN A 317 21.64 1.08 -6.83
CA ASN A 317 23.06 1.19 -6.52
C ASN A 317 23.61 2.59 -6.84
N GLN A 318 22.96 3.32 -7.76
CA GLN A 318 23.42 4.64 -8.19
C GLN A 318 23.01 5.73 -7.17
N PRO A 319 23.97 6.54 -6.69
CA PRO A 319 23.68 7.60 -5.71
C PRO A 319 22.60 8.59 -6.17
N ILE A 320 22.52 8.89 -7.47
CA ILE A 320 21.52 9.81 -8.01
C ILE A 320 20.10 9.22 -7.93
N VAL A 321 19.96 7.90 -8.12
CA VAL A 321 18.69 7.18 -7.97
C VAL A 321 18.28 7.14 -6.50
N GLN A 322 19.24 6.87 -5.59
CA GLN A 322 18.99 6.90 -4.14
C GLN A 322 18.53 8.28 -3.70
N GLN A 323 19.20 9.35 -4.17
CA GLN A 323 18.82 10.74 -3.88
C GLN A 323 17.43 11.07 -4.41
N PHE A 324 17.14 10.65 -5.64
CA PHE A 324 15.82 10.83 -6.26
C PHE A 324 14.69 10.22 -5.41
N ILE A 325 14.87 8.97 -4.96
CA ILE A 325 13.87 8.28 -4.13
C ILE A 325 13.72 8.97 -2.76
N LEU A 326 14.81 9.36 -2.12
CA LEU A 326 14.78 10.12 -0.86
C LEU A 326 14.05 11.45 -1.03
N ASP A 327 14.37 12.22 -2.05
CA ASP A 327 13.73 13.51 -2.33
C ASP A 327 12.23 13.35 -2.62
N CYS A 328 11.87 12.29 -3.36
CA CYS A 328 10.49 11.97 -3.65
C CYS A 328 9.69 11.70 -2.37
N LEU A 329 10.16 10.81 -1.50
CA LEU A 329 9.46 10.48 -0.26
C LEU A 329 9.40 11.66 0.71
N ARG A 330 10.49 12.45 0.83
CA ARG A 330 10.49 13.70 1.61
C ARG A 330 9.44 14.67 1.10
N TYR A 331 9.32 14.82 -0.24
CA TYR A 331 8.31 15.68 -0.86
C TYR A 331 6.90 15.23 -0.47
N TRP A 332 6.57 13.96 -0.58
CA TRP A 332 5.26 13.46 -0.19
C TRP A 332 4.96 13.66 1.30
N VAL A 333 5.97 13.52 2.16
CA VAL A 333 5.81 13.77 3.60
C VAL A 333 5.63 15.26 3.90
N THR A 334 6.45 16.13 3.32
CA THR A 334 6.44 17.56 3.64
C THR A 334 5.32 18.31 2.97
N GLU A 335 5.00 17.95 1.73
CA GLU A 335 4.01 18.64 0.90
C GLU A 335 2.59 18.09 1.09
N TYR A 336 2.44 16.75 1.17
CA TYR A 336 1.14 16.08 1.30
C TYR A 336 0.88 15.52 2.70
N ARG A 337 1.84 15.64 3.64
CA ARG A 337 1.74 15.15 5.02
C ARG A 337 1.44 13.65 5.12
N ILE A 338 1.98 12.86 4.20
CA ILE A 338 1.83 11.41 4.18
C ILE A 338 2.46 10.77 5.42
N ASP A 339 1.78 9.78 6.01
CA ASP A 339 2.15 9.16 7.28
C ASP A 339 2.93 7.85 7.13
N GLY A 340 2.88 7.24 5.95
CA GLY A 340 3.58 5.98 5.67
C GLY A 340 3.69 5.65 4.21
N PHE A 341 4.57 4.69 3.92
CA PHE A 341 4.76 4.12 2.58
C PHE A 341 4.85 2.61 2.66
N ARG A 342 4.12 1.92 1.77
CA ARG A 342 4.29 0.51 1.45
C ARG A 342 5.06 0.44 0.14
N PHE A 343 6.19 -0.27 0.13
CA PHE A 343 7.06 -0.38 -1.04
C PHE A 343 6.78 -1.67 -1.78
N ASP A 344 6.27 -1.52 -3.00
CA ASP A 344 6.07 -2.62 -3.94
C ASP A 344 7.40 -3.31 -4.27
N LEU A 345 7.41 -4.66 -4.23
CA LEU A 345 8.57 -5.51 -4.52
C LEU A 345 9.88 -4.97 -3.90
N ALA A 346 9.83 -4.62 -2.61
CA ALA A 346 10.90 -3.87 -1.92
C ALA A 346 12.26 -4.60 -1.91
N SER A 347 12.29 -5.91 -2.08
CA SER A 347 13.53 -6.69 -2.17
C SER A 347 14.41 -6.27 -3.36
N ILE A 348 13.82 -5.71 -4.42
CA ILE A 348 14.55 -5.18 -5.57
C ILE A 348 15.46 -4.02 -5.18
N LEU A 349 15.00 -3.14 -4.26
CA LEU A 349 15.77 -1.97 -3.83
C LEU A 349 17.06 -2.34 -3.08
N GLY A 350 17.17 -3.60 -2.65
CA GLY A 350 18.33 -4.17 -1.97
C GLY A 350 19.19 -5.09 -2.84
N ARG A 351 19.07 -5.04 -4.18
CA ARG A 351 19.92 -5.84 -5.06
C ARG A 351 21.17 -5.09 -5.51
N ASN A 352 22.31 -5.81 -5.57
CA ASN A 352 23.53 -5.34 -6.22
C ASN A 352 23.34 -5.18 -7.74
N GLU A 353 24.31 -4.54 -8.41
CA GLU A 353 24.32 -4.36 -9.86
C GLU A 353 24.29 -5.69 -10.66
N ASP A 354 24.77 -6.78 -10.07
CA ASP A 354 24.72 -8.14 -10.65
C ASP A 354 23.41 -8.89 -10.32
N GLY A 355 22.49 -8.24 -9.60
CA GLY A 355 21.20 -8.81 -9.19
C GLY A 355 21.25 -9.62 -7.89
N THR A 356 22.39 -9.81 -7.25
CA THR A 356 22.47 -10.50 -5.95
C THR A 356 21.91 -9.63 -4.82
N PRO A 357 21.29 -10.21 -3.77
CA PRO A 357 20.81 -9.42 -2.63
C PRO A 357 21.94 -8.89 -1.76
N MET A 358 21.81 -7.67 -1.25
CA MET A 358 22.73 -7.04 -0.30
C MET A 358 22.27 -7.28 1.14
N ASP A 359 23.23 -7.54 2.05
CA ASP A 359 22.92 -7.63 3.49
C ASP A 359 22.56 -6.25 4.09
N LYS A 360 23.17 -5.19 3.60
CA LYS A 360 23.01 -3.82 4.10
C LYS A 360 22.82 -2.83 2.97
N PRO A 361 21.69 -2.85 2.28
CA PRO A 361 21.41 -1.95 1.16
C PRO A 361 21.52 -0.48 1.57
N PRO A 362 22.32 0.34 0.89
CA PRO A 362 22.51 1.75 1.25
C PRO A 362 21.22 2.56 1.23
N LEU A 363 20.38 2.37 0.20
CA LEU A 363 19.11 3.07 0.08
C LEU A 363 18.16 2.75 1.26
N LEU A 364 17.94 1.48 1.56
CA LEU A 364 17.03 1.07 2.65
C LEU A 364 17.52 1.57 4.01
N LYS A 365 18.84 1.61 4.22
CA LYS A 365 19.45 2.19 5.42
C LYS A 365 19.24 3.70 5.47
N SER A 366 19.42 4.40 4.37
CA SER A 366 19.20 5.85 4.28
C SER A 366 17.77 6.22 4.57
N LEU A 367 16.80 5.47 4.02
CA LEU A 367 15.38 5.65 4.32
C LEU A 367 15.06 5.43 5.81
N ALA A 368 15.66 4.40 6.43
CA ALA A 368 15.43 4.08 7.84
C ALA A 368 15.90 5.18 8.79
N PHE A 369 16.94 5.94 8.44
CA PHE A 369 17.56 6.95 9.28
C PHE A 369 17.38 8.40 8.79
N ASP A 370 16.61 8.60 7.74
CA ASP A 370 16.32 9.94 7.25
C ASP A 370 15.57 10.77 8.29
N PRO A 371 16.02 11.99 8.59
CA PRO A 371 15.43 12.81 9.66
C PRO A 371 13.98 13.27 9.36
N ILE A 372 13.59 13.42 8.09
CA ILE A 372 12.21 13.76 7.68
C ILE A 372 11.33 12.52 7.75
N LEU A 373 11.86 11.37 7.34
CA LEU A 373 11.14 10.10 7.35
C LEU A 373 11.13 9.43 8.74
N GLY A 374 11.78 10.00 9.75
CA GLY A 374 11.95 9.40 11.07
C GLY A 374 10.65 9.02 11.80
N GLY A 375 9.55 9.73 11.55
CA GLY A 375 8.23 9.45 12.12
C GLY A 375 7.28 8.71 11.18
N VAL A 376 7.71 8.39 9.97
CA VAL A 376 6.89 7.82 8.91
C VAL A 376 6.94 6.29 8.96
N LYS A 377 5.84 5.61 8.69
CA LYS A 377 5.78 4.16 8.62
C LYS A 377 6.45 3.68 7.32
N LEU A 378 7.38 2.72 7.42
CA LEU A 378 8.06 2.09 6.28
C LEU A 378 7.67 0.62 6.27
N ILE A 379 6.96 0.18 5.23
CA ILE A 379 6.42 -1.16 5.09
C ILE A 379 6.98 -1.75 3.79
N ALA A 380 7.59 -2.92 3.87
CA ALA A 380 8.14 -3.61 2.73
C ALA A 380 7.24 -4.76 2.28
N GLU A 381 6.97 -4.83 0.99
CA GLU A 381 6.66 -6.09 0.35
C GLU A 381 8.01 -6.83 0.15
N ALA A 382 8.32 -7.74 1.07
CA ALA A 382 9.66 -8.30 1.24
C ALA A 382 9.95 -9.47 0.29
N TRP A 383 9.61 -9.33 -0.98
CA TRP A 383 9.89 -10.29 -2.08
C TRP A 383 10.00 -9.57 -3.43
N ASP A 384 10.27 -10.34 -4.49
CA ASP A 384 10.23 -9.88 -5.87
C ASP A 384 9.85 -10.98 -6.87
N ALA A 385 9.62 -10.59 -8.14
CA ALA A 385 9.25 -11.51 -9.22
C ALA A 385 10.45 -12.37 -9.71
N GLY A 386 11.68 -12.04 -9.31
CA GLY A 386 12.89 -12.83 -9.56
C GLY A 386 13.07 -14.01 -8.60
N GLY A 387 12.14 -14.20 -7.64
CA GLY A 387 12.14 -15.32 -6.71
C GLY A 387 12.86 -15.06 -5.37
N LEU A 388 13.30 -13.83 -5.10
CA LEU A 388 13.82 -13.47 -3.79
C LEU A 388 12.64 -13.29 -2.80
N TYR A 389 12.68 -13.99 -1.66
CA TYR A 389 11.68 -13.94 -0.61
C TYR A 389 12.34 -13.69 0.75
N GLN A 390 12.18 -12.50 1.29
CA GLN A 390 12.88 -12.02 2.49
C GLN A 390 11.95 -11.79 3.69
N VAL A 391 10.74 -12.34 3.70
CA VAL A 391 9.84 -12.23 4.86
C VAL A 391 10.49 -12.83 6.11
N GLY A 392 10.70 -12.00 7.14
CA GLY A 392 11.44 -12.32 8.35
C GLY A 392 12.94 -12.01 8.29
N SER A 393 13.48 -11.72 7.12
CA SER A 393 14.92 -11.43 6.92
C SER A 393 15.20 -10.13 6.15
N PHE A 394 14.19 -9.35 5.82
CA PHE A 394 14.36 -8.07 5.15
C PHE A 394 15.20 -7.10 6.00
N PRO A 395 16.16 -6.35 5.43
CA PRO A 395 16.99 -5.42 6.17
C PRO A 395 16.18 -4.30 6.84
N SER A 396 16.15 -4.21 8.17
CA SER A 396 15.16 -3.39 8.86
C SER A 396 15.67 -2.24 9.73
N TRP A 397 16.81 -2.39 10.39
CA TRP A 397 17.31 -1.43 11.41
C TRP A 397 16.26 -1.03 12.46
N ASN A 398 15.35 -1.94 12.83
CA ASN A 398 14.20 -1.69 13.72
C ASN A 398 13.25 -0.58 13.23
N ARG A 399 13.23 -0.31 11.93
CA ARG A 399 12.40 0.73 11.30
C ARG A 399 11.44 0.17 10.26
N TRP A 400 11.90 -0.79 9.46
CA TRP A 400 11.09 -1.41 8.43
C TRP A 400 10.19 -2.49 9.03
N ALA A 401 8.91 -2.40 8.75
CA ALA A 401 7.96 -3.49 8.87
C ALA A 401 7.80 -4.22 7.52
N GLU A 402 7.19 -5.37 7.54
CA GLU A 402 6.97 -6.19 6.35
C GLU A 402 5.49 -6.60 6.25
N TRP A 403 4.93 -6.58 5.05
CA TRP A 403 3.76 -7.38 4.77
C TRP A 403 4.10 -8.84 5.03
N ASN A 404 3.43 -9.44 6.03
CA ASN A 404 3.75 -10.81 6.44
C ASN A 404 3.02 -11.83 5.57
N GLY A 405 3.63 -12.22 4.45
CA GLY A 405 3.08 -13.25 3.55
C GLY A 405 2.92 -14.61 4.23
N LYS A 406 3.78 -14.95 5.22
CA LYS A 406 3.61 -16.20 5.99
C LYS A 406 2.39 -16.13 6.92
N TYR A 407 2.08 -14.96 7.50
CA TYR A 407 0.83 -14.78 8.25
C TYR A 407 -0.37 -15.10 7.37
N ARG A 408 -0.43 -14.52 6.18
CA ARG A 408 -1.49 -14.77 5.19
C ARG A 408 -1.62 -16.26 4.89
N ASP A 409 -0.55 -16.89 4.49
CA ASP A 409 -0.58 -18.26 3.96
C ASP A 409 -0.85 -19.30 5.06
N ASP A 410 -0.17 -19.18 6.20
CA ASP A 410 -0.33 -20.12 7.33
C ASP A 410 -1.76 -20.03 7.91
N LEU A 411 -2.31 -18.82 8.07
CA LEU A 411 -3.65 -18.67 8.62
C LEU A 411 -4.75 -19.05 7.63
N ARG A 412 -4.61 -18.75 6.33
CA ARG A 412 -5.56 -19.25 5.32
C ARG A 412 -5.64 -20.79 5.37
N ARG A 413 -4.50 -21.46 5.40
CA ARG A 413 -4.41 -22.91 5.47
C ARG A 413 -4.93 -23.47 6.79
N PHE A 414 -4.57 -22.86 7.92
CA PHE A 414 -5.05 -23.31 9.23
C PHE A 414 -6.57 -23.17 9.35
N LEU A 415 -7.14 -22.01 8.99
CA LEU A 415 -8.58 -21.76 9.11
C LEU A 415 -9.43 -22.69 8.24
N LYS A 416 -8.96 -23.09 7.05
CA LYS A 416 -9.67 -24.09 6.25
C LYS A 416 -9.55 -25.52 6.78
N GLY A 417 -8.64 -25.77 7.76
CA GLY A 417 -8.51 -27.03 8.47
C GLY A 417 -7.37 -27.93 7.99
N ASP A 418 -6.33 -27.38 7.33
CA ASP A 418 -5.13 -28.14 6.96
C ASP A 418 -4.41 -28.63 8.22
N SER A 419 -3.69 -29.75 8.11
CA SER A 419 -2.89 -30.35 9.20
C SER A 419 -1.53 -29.67 9.34
N HIS A 420 -0.81 -29.95 10.44
CA HIS A 420 0.56 -29.51 10.73
C HIS A 420 0.76 -28.00 10.89
N LEU A 421 -0.30 -27.22 11.15
CA LEU A 421 -0.25 -25.75 11.17
C LEU A 421 -0.57 -25.11 12.52
N ALA A 422 -0.96 -25.88 13.54
CA ALA A 422 -1.40 -25.30 14.81
C ALA A 422 -0.31 -24.45 15.49
N TRP A 423 0.95 -24.91 15.45
CA TRP A 423 2.07 -24.14 15.99
C TRP A 423 2.34 -22.87 15.19
N ASP A 424 2.41 -22.99 13.87
CA ASP A 424 2.65 -21.84 13.00
C ASP A 424 1.54 -20.79 13.14
N ALA A 425 0.27 -21.22 13.13
CA ALA A 425 -0.86 -20.32 13.34
C ALA A 425 -0.79 -19.61 14.71
N ALA A 426 -0.42 -20.32 15.77
CA ALA A 426 -0.23 -19.70 17.08
C ALA A 426 0.92 -18.68 17.08
N GLN A 427 2.04 -18.96 16.38
CA GLN A 427 3.14 -18.00 16.18
C GLN A 427 2.66 -16.77 15.40
N ARG A 428 1.90 -16.97 14.31
CA ARG A 428 1.35 -15.84 13.50
C ARG A 428 0.49 -14.92 14.40
N ILE A 429 -0.44 -15.48 15.15
CA ILE A 429 -1.34 -14.71 16.02
C ILE A 429 -0.57 -13.95 17.12
N THR A 430 0.50 -14.52 17.64
CA THR A 430 1.29 -13.93 18.72
C THR A 430 2.47 -13.06 18.25
N GLY A 431 2.38 -12.50 17.02
CA GLY A 431 3.33 -11.52 16.48
C GLY A 431 4.49 -12.11 15.69
N SER A 432 4.41 -13.37 15.27
CA SER A 432 5.42 -14.05 14.42
C SER A 432 6.85 -13.92 14.95
N ARG A 433 7.04 -14.19 16.23
CA ARG A 433 8.33 -14.01 16.91
C ARG A 433 9.42 -14.97 16.44
N ASP A 434 9.05 -16.06 15.81
CA ASP A 434 9.92 -16.98 15.08
C ASP A 434 10.54 -16.35 13.83
N LEU A 435 9.88 -15.35 13.24
CA LEU A 435 10.35 -14.57 12.09
C LEU A 435 10.96 -13.23 12.50
N TYR A 436 10.38 -12.59 13.50
CA TYR A 436 10.72 -11.24 13.94
C TYR A 436 11.11 -11.25 15.41
N ASP A 437 12.39 -11.53 15.69
CA ASP A 437 12.91 -11.41 17.06
C ASP A 437 12.79 -9.95 17.52
N PRO A 438 12.05 -9.66 18.61
CA PRO A 438 11.88 -8.29 19.10
C PRO A 438 13.17 -7.57 19.44
N THR A 439 14.25 -8.31 19.75
CA THR A 439 15.58 -7.74 20.05
C THR A 439 16.20 -7.05 18.83
N TYR A 440 15.93 -7.58 17.63
CA TYR A 440 16.57 -7.12 16.39
C TYR A 440 15.60 -6.48 15.39
N ARG A 441 14.28 -6.79 15.51
CA ARG A 441 13.27 -6.40 14.51
C ARG A 441 12.21 -5.45 15.06
N GLY A 442 12.19 -5.24 16.38
CA GLY A 442 11.11 -4.53 17.06
C GLY A 442 9.83 -5.38 17.19
N TYR A 443 8.88 -4.87 17.96
CA TYR A 443 7.63 -5.58 18.25
C TYR A 443 6.60 -5.52 17.12
N ASN A 444 6.78 -4.61 16.14
CA ASN A 444 5.79 -4.23 15.15
C ASN A 444 6.24 -4.50 13.71
N ALA A 445 7.15 -5.45 13.53
CA ALA A 445 7.70 -5.75 12.21
C ALA A 445 6.69 -6.45 11.28
N SER A 446 5.69 -7.13 11.84
CA SER A 446 4.69 -7.90 11.09
C SER A 446 3.44 -7.08 10.82
N VAL A 447 3.21 -6.62 9.59
CA VAL A 447 1.90 -6.18 9.14
C VAL A 447 1.10 -7.43 8.76
N ASN A 448 0.05 -7.70 9.53
CA ASN A 448 -0.77 -8.89 9.40
C ASN A 448 -1.90 -8.66 8.40
N PHE A 449 -2.10 -9.58 7.48
CA PHE A 449 -3.23 -9.53 6.54
C PHE A 449 -3.64 -10.95 6.13
N ILE A 450 -4.91 -11.11 5.77
CA ILE A 450 -5.44 -12.34 5.18
C ILE A 450 -5.71 -12.12 3.70
N THR A 451 -6.13 -10.92 3.35
CA THR A 451 -6.46 -10.47 1.99
C THR A 451 -5.82 -9.13 1.70
N CYS A 452 -5.49 -8.89 0.45
CA CYS A 452 -5.04 -7.62 -0.11
C CYS A 452 -5.52 -7.52 -1.57
N HIS A 453 -5.13 -6.47 -2.28
CA HIS A 453 -5.46 -6.31 -3.70
C HIS A 453 -5.01 -7.49 -4.58
N ASP A 454 -3.87 -8.10 -4.22
CA ASP A 454 -3.28 -9.23 -4.95
C ASP A 454 -3.80 -10.56 -4.39
N GLY A 455 -4.68 -11.20 -5.13
CA GLY A 455 -5.35 -12.43 -4.75
C GLY A 455 -6.88 -12.33 -4.67
N PHE A 456 -7.50 -13.28 -3.99
CA PHE A 456 -8.93 -13.27 -3.73
C PHE A 456 -9.34 -12.26 -2.67
N THR A 457 -10.53 -11.65 -2.81
CA THR A 457 -11.22 -11.00 -1.70
C THR A 457 -11.55 -12.01 -0.60
N LEU A 458 -11.90 -11.55 0.58
CA LEU A 458 -12.23 -12.45 1.69
C LEU A 458 -13.48 -13.31 1.38
N TYR A 459 -14.45 -12.78 0.63
CA TYR A 459 -15.60 -13.54 0.16
C TYR A 459 -15.19 -14.59 -0.88
N ASP A 460 -14.38 -14.22 -1.86
CA ASP A 460 -13.94 -15.12 -2.92
C ASP A 460 -13.03 -16.23 -2.37
N MET A 461 -12.24 -15.95 -1.34
CA MET A 461 -11.40 -16.94 -0.66
C MET A 461 -12.23 -18.10 -0.07
N TYR A 462 -13.48 -17.85 0.30
CA TYR A 462 -14.40 -18.89 0.80
C TYR A 462 -15.50 -19.26 -0.20
N SER A 463 -15.36 -18.81 -1.46
CA SER A 463 -16.31 -19.10 -2.53
C SER A 463 -15.69 -19.80 -3.74
N TYR A 464 -14.36 -19.77 -3.87
CA TYR A 464 -13.65 -20.31 -5.03
C TYR A 464 -12.45 -21.15 -4.60
N ASN A 465 -12.29 -22.34 -5.19
CA ASN A 465 -11.06 -23.11 -5.14
C ASN A 465 -10.10 -22.69 -6.26
N GLU A 466 -10.65 -22.43 -7.44
CA GLU A 466 -9.90 -22.12 -8.65
C GLU A 466 -10.00 -20.63 -8.99
N LYS A 467 -8.95 -20.08 -9.60
CA LYS A 467 -8.99 -18.71 -10.13
C LYS A 467 -9.80 -18.62 -11.42
N HIS A 468 -10.48 -17.51 -11.61
CA HIS A 468 -11.33 -17.22 -12.76
C HIS A 468 -10.86 -15.92 -13.45
N ASN A 469 -9.69 -15.94 -14.11
CA ASN A 469 -9.04 -14.78 -14.73
C ASN A 469 -9.19 -14.74 -16.26
N LEU A 470 -10.13 -15.48 -16.86
CA LEU A 470 -10.32 -15.52 -18.32
C LEU A 470 -10.55 -14.13 -18.90
N GLU A 471 -11.28 -13.27 -18.17
CA GLU A 471 -11.55 -11.89 -18.54
C GLU A 471 -10.30 -11.02 -18.71
N ASN A 472 -9.17 -11.39 -18.09
CA ASN A 472 -7.89 -10.69 -18.24
C ASN A 472 -7.21 -10.95 -19.60
N GLY A 473 -7.71 -11.93 -20.36
CA GLY A 473 -7.20 -12.20 -21.72
C GLY A 473 -5.90 -12.99 -21.79
N TRP A 474 -5.53 -13.70 -20.72
CA TRP A 474 -4.33 -14.53 -20.63
C TRP A 474 -4.63 -16.02 -20.48
N ASN A 475 -5.80 -16.49 -20.94
CA ASN A 475 -6.22 -17.89 -20.84
C ASN A 475 -6.11 -18.45 -19.41
N ASN A 476 -6.43 -17.64 -18.40
CA ASN A 476 -6.35 -18.00 -16.98
C ASN A 476 -4.93 -18.40 -16.49
N THR A 477 -3.87 -17.95 -17.17
CA THR A 477 -2.47 -18.26 -16.79
C THR A 477 -1.88 -17.26 -15.80
N ASP A 478 -2.43 -16.05 -15.72
CA ASP A 478 -2.01 -14.97 -14.83
C ASP A 478 -2.58 -15.14 -13.40
N GLY A 479 -1.97 -14.46 -12.44
CA GLY A 479 -2.32 -14.56 -11.02
C GLY A 479 -1.86 -15.88 -10.36
N ALA A 480 -1.99 -15.96 -9.04
CA ALA A 480 -1.57 -17.12 -8.27
C ALA A 480 -2.40 -18.37 -8.58
N ASN A 481 -1.75 -19.53 -8.71
CA ASN A 481 -2.44 -20.81 -8.91
C ASN A 481 -2.94 -21.41 -7.59
N ASP A 482 -2.21 -21.19 -6.50
CA ASP A 482 -2.59 -21.63 -5.16
C ASP A 482 -2.97 -20.43 -4.31
N ASN A 483 -4.24 -20.31 -3.99
CA ASN A 483 -4.80 -19.23 -3.19
C ASN A 483 -4.97 -19.60 -1.71
N ASN A 484 -4.67 -20.85 -1.33
CA ASN A 484 -4.98 -21.38 -0.01
C ASN A 484 -6.46 -21.19 0.36
N SER A 485 -7.33 -21.18 -0.62
CA SER A 485 -8.77 -20.93 -0.52
C SER A 485 -9.58 -22.21 -0.32
N TRP A 486 -10.88 -22.04 -0.07
CA TRP A 486 -11.82 -23.15 0.05
C TRP A 486 -13.23 -22.66 -0.30
N ASN A 487 -13.87 -23.29 -1.31
CA ASN A 487 -15.20 -22.89 -1.79
C ASN A 487 -16.36 -23.26 -0.85
N CYS A 488 -16.09 -23.87 0.30
CA CYS A 488 -17.08 -24.33 1.28
C CYS A 488 -18.10 -25.34 0.76
N GLY A 489 -17.84 -25.96 -0.40
CA GLY A 489 -18.70 -27.01 -0.97
C GLY A 489 -19.35 -26.67 -2.30
N ALA A 490 -19.25 -25.41 -2.79
CA ALA A 490 -19.73 -25.01 -4.11
C ALA A 490 -18.82 -23.95 -4.70
N GLU A 491 -18.42 -24.12 -5.96
CA GLU A 491 -17.60 -23.15 -6.67
C GLU A 491 -18.47 -21.96 -7.13
N GLY A 492 -18.10 -20.75 -6.70
CA GLY A 492 -18.82 -19.52 -7.02
C GLY A 492 -20.14 -19.36 -6.25
N ASP A 493 -21.03 -18.55 -6.80
CA ASP A 493 -22.32 -18.26 -6.18
C ASP A 493 -23.22 -19.49 -6.06
N THR A 494 -23.96 -19.60 -4.96
CA THR A 494 -24.88 -20.70 -4.70
C THR A 494 -26.10 -20.20 -3.91
N ASN A 495 -27.23 -20.86 -4.09
CA ASN A 495 -28.45 -20.64 -3.30
C ASN A 495 -28.52 -21.58 -2.08
N ASP A 496 -27.51 -22.43 -1.83
CA ASP A 496 -27.50 -23.32 -0.68
C ASP A 496 -27.27 -22.52 0.60
N TYR A 497 -28.29 -22.53 1.47
CA TYR A 497 -28.28 -21.79 2.74
C TYR A 497 -27.13 -22.24 3.67
N ASN A 498 -26.83 -23.53 3.75
CA ASN A 498 -25.80 -24.06 4.65
C ASN A 498 -24.40 -23.66 4.18
N ILE A 499 -24.16 -23.71 2.85
CA ILE A 499 -22.88 -23.26 2.27
C ILE A 499 -22.70 -21.77 2.51
N ASN A 500 -23.73 -20.95 2.27
CA ASN A 500 -23.63 -19.51 2.47
C ASN A 500 -23.39 -19.16 3.96
N ASN A 501 -24.08 -19.81 4.89
CA ASN A 501 -23.84 -19.62 6.31
C ASN A 501 -22.40 -20.04 6.71
N LEU A 502 -21.91 -21.13 6.14
CA LEU A 502 -20.53 -21.57 6.39
C LEU A 502 -19.53 -20.53 5.87
N ARG A 503 -19.74 -19.95 4.66
CA ARG A 503 -18.91 -18.87 4.12
C ARG A 503 -18.88 -17.67 5.05
N ILE A 504 -20.03 -17.19 5.51
CA ILE A 504 -20.14 -16.06 6.43
C ILE A 504 -19.44 -16.38 7.77
N LYS A 505 -19.59 -17.59 8.30
CA LYS A 505 -18.86 -18.04 9.48
C LYS A 505 -17.35 -17.97 9.29
N MET A 506 -16.85 -18.48 8.16
CA MET A 506 -15.42 -18.48 7.85
C MET A 506 -14.86 -17.06 7.67
N ILE A 507 -15.60 -16.15 7.05
CA ILE A 507 -15.26 -14.73 6.94
C ILE A 507 -15.12 -14.11 8.34
N LYS A 508 -16.10 -14.34 9.22
CA LYS A 508 -16.06 -13.84 10.60
C LYS A 508 -14.89 -14.44 11.39
N ASN A 509 -14.61 -15.73 11.22
CA ASN A 509 -13.46 -16.39 11.83
C ASN A 509 -12.13 -15.75 11.40
N ALA A 510 -11.96 -15.54 10.11
CA ALA A 510 -10.76 -14.94 9.54
C ALA A 510 -10.54 -13.51 10.07
N PHE A 511 -11.59 -12.69 10.08
CA PHE A 511 -11.48 -11.32 10.57
C PHE A 511 -11.27 -11.24 12.09
N ALA A 512 -11.95 -12.09 12.89
CA ALA A 512 -11.71 -12.16 14.31
C ALA A 512 -10.27 -12.59 14.63
N THR A 513 -9.71 -13.52 13.85
CA THR A 513 -8.31 -13.95 13.97
C THR A 513 -7.37 -12.79 13.71
N LEU A 514 -7.62 -12.00 12.63
CA LEU A 514 -6.82 -10.82 12.31
C LEU A 514 -6.88 -9.77 13.43
N MET A 515 -8.08 -9.47 13.95
CA MET A 515 -8.27 -8.45 14.99
C MET A 515 -7.73 -8.88 16.36
N CYS A 516 -7.66 -10.18 16.64
CA CYS A 516 -7.08 -10.72 17.86
C CYS A 516 -5.59 -11.07 17.75
N SER A 517 -4.93 -10.74 16.65
CA SER A 517 -3.49 -10.96 16.44
C SER A 517 -2.65 -9.75 16.85
N GLN A 518 -1.44 -9.99 17.36
CA GLN A 518 -0.44 -8.96 17.65
C GLN A 518 0.18 -8.39 16.36
N GLY A 519 0.41 -7.09 16.33
CA GLY A 519 0.92 -6.32 15.19
C GLY A 519 -0.18 -5.54 14.47
N PRO A 520 0.17 -4.56 13.62
CA PRO A 520 -0.79 -3.83 12.81
C PRO A 520 -1.59 -4.80 11.92
N ALA A 521 -2.87 -4.50 11.75
CA ALA A 521 -3.79 -5.31 10.95
C ALA A 521 -4.14 -4.59 9.66
N LEU A 522 -4.12 -5.31 8.54
CA LEU A 522 -4.51 -4.82 7.22
C LEU A 522 -5.60 -5.70 6.64
N PHE A 523 -6.62 -5.11 6.01
CA PHE A 523 -7.63 -5.82 5.25
C PHE A 523 -8.08 -5.01 4.02
N LEU A 524 -8.58 -5.73 3.02
CA LEU A 524 -8.98 -5.16 1.73
C LEU A 524 -10.35 -4.48 1.83
N ALA A 525 -10.48 -3.31 1.21
CA ALA A 525 -11.75 -2.58 1.09
C ALA A 525 -12.84 -3.45 0.45
N GLY A 526 -13.99 -3.50 1.13
CA GLY A 526 -15.12 -4.32 0.71
C GLY A 526 -15.21 -5.69 1.39
N ASP A 527 -14.15 -6.18 2.03
CA ASP A 527 -14.20 -7.45 2.78
C ASP A 527 -15.28 -7.41 3.88
N GLU A 528 -15.47 -6.25 4.50
CA GLU A 528 -16.45 -6.01 5.56
C GLU A 528 -17.93 -6.10 5.12
N PHE A 529 -18.17 -6.12 3.83
CA PHE A 529 -19.51 -6.38 3.25
C PHE A 529 -19.49 -7.43 2.14
N CYS A 530 -18.51 -8.34 2.18
CA CYS A 530 -18.42 -9.49 1.29
C CYS A 530 -18.30 -9.12 -0.19
N ASN A 531 -17.50 -8.12 -0.54
CA ASN A 531 -17.22 -7.78 -1.93
C ASN A 531 -16.61 -8.99 -2.67
N THR A 532 -16.93 -9.11 -3.96
CA THR A 532 -16.46 -10.21 -4.81
C THR A 532 -15.86 -9.69 -6.10
N GLN A 533 -14.78 -10.30 -6.54
CA GLN A 533 -14.19 -10.17 -7.87
C GLN A 533 -14.58 -11.35 -8.79
N PHE A 534 -15.63 -12.09 -8.38
CA PHE A 534 -16.15 -13.26 -9.11
C PHE A 534 -15.09 -14.35 -9.36
N GLY A 535 -14.16 -14.50 -8.40
CA GLY A 535 -13.05 -15.45 -8.49
C GLY A 535 -11.89 -14.98 -9.36
N ASN A 536 -11.88 -13.74 -9.82
CA ASN A 536 -10.69 -13.13 -10.41
C ASN A 536 -9.70 -12.74 -9.30
N ASN A 537 -8.54 -13.39 -9.27
CA ASN A 537 -7.52 -13.15 -8.25
C ASN A 537 -6.38 -12.24 -8.72
N ASN A 538 -6.53 -11.58 -9.89
CA ASN A 538 -5.53 -10.70 -10.49
C ASN A 538 -6.20 -9.61 -11.33
N ALA A 539 -7.05 -8.81 -10.70
CA ALA A 539 -7.92 -7.85 -11.38
C ALA A 539 -7.21 -6.56 -11.88
N TYR A 540 -5.90 -6.61 -12.08
CA TYR A 540 -5.02 -5.48 -12.39
C TYR A 540 -5.44 -4.66 -13.62
N CYS A 541 -6.19 -5.26 -14.55
CA CYS A 541 -6.61 -4.63 -15.81
C CYS A 541 -8.14 -4.43 -15.92
N GLN A 542 -8.90 -4.62 -14.83
CA GLN A 542 -10.35 -4.64 -14.86
C GLN A 542 -10.95 -3.33 -14.32
N ASP A 543 -11.30 -2.39 -15.20
CA ASP A 543 -12.04 -1.18 -14.82
C ASP A 543 -13.55 -1.40 -15.02
N ASN A 544 -14.12 -2.30 -14.21
CA ASN A 544 -15.53 -2.68 -14.30
C ASN A 544 -16.00 -3.31 -12.97
N ILE A 545 -17.16 -3.95 -12.97
CA ILE A 545 -17.79 -4.59 -11.80
C ILE A 545 -16.93 -5.68 -11.14
N ILE A 546 -15.88 -6.17 -11.78
CA ILE A 546 -14.93 -7.12 -11.16
C ILE A 546 -14.13 -6.40 -10.07
N SER A 547 -13.72 -5.15 -10.32
CA SER A 547 -12.85 -4.39 -9.39
C SER A 547 -13.59 -3.31 -8.61
N TRP A 548 -14.74 -2.82 -9.11
CA TRP A 548 -15.48 -1.77 -8.41
C TRP A 548 -16.26 -2.34 -7.22
N LEU A 549 -16.28 -1.61 -6.11
CA LEU A 549 -17.03 -2.03 -4.92
C LEU A 549 -18.54 -1.88 -5.13
N ASP A 550 -19.27 -2.97 -4.99
CA ASP A 550 -20.73 -2.97 -4.98
C ASP A 550 -21.24 -2.66 -3.56
N TRP A 551 -21.59 -1.39 -3.32
CA TRP A 551 -22.06 -0.90 -2.02
C TRP A 551 -23.44 -1.44 -1.61
N THR A 552 -24.22 -2.04 -2.53
CA THR A 552 -25.48 -2.69 -2.19
C THR A 552 -25.26 -3.91 -1.29
N ARG A 553 -24.08 -4.51 -1.36
CA ARG A 553 -23.71 -5.66 -0.53
C ARG A 553 -23.61 -5.32 0.96
N LYS A 554 -23.40 -4.06 1.32
CA LYS A 554 -23.40 -3.61 2.72
C LYS A 554 -24.74 -3.91 3.40
N GLU A 555 -25.85 -3.63 2.74
CA GLU A 555 -27.17 -3.95 3.28
C GLU A 555 -27.46 -5.45 3.23
N LYS A 556 -27.02 -6.13 2.16
CA LYS A 556 -27.20 -7.58 2.02
C LYS A 556 -26.44 -8.38 3.09
N HIS A 557 -25.26 -7.93 3.47
CA HIS A 557 -24.37 -8.57 4.45
C HIS A 557 -24.16 -7.68 5.69
N LYS A 558 -25.23 -7.03 6.13
CA LYS A 558 -25.20 -6.12 7.29
C LYS A 558 -24.66 -6.76 8.55
N ASP A 559 -24.95 -8.03 8.77
CA ASP A 559 -24.44 -8.80 9.92
C ASP A 559 -22.91 -8.98 9.89
N VAL A 560 -22.31 -9.07 8.71
CA VAL A 560 -20.85 -9.09 8.56
C VAL A 560 -20.27 -7.71 8.83
N PHE A 561 -20.86 -6.66 8.26
CA PHE A 561 -20.43 -5.28 8.48
C PHE A 561 -20.47 -4.91 9.98
N GLU A 562 -21.54 -5.21 10.69
CA GLU A 562 -21.65 -4.96 12.13
C GLU A 562 -20.64 -5.79 12.93
N PHE A 563 -20.34 -7.02 12.50
CA PHE A 563 -19.31 -7.84 13.12
C PHE A 563 -17.92 -7.23 12.95
N PHE A 564 -17.58 -6.73 11.77
CA PHE A 564 -16.29 -6.05 11.51
C PHE A 564 -16.14 -4.81 12.40
N LYS A 565 -17.17 -3.96 12.46
CA LYS A 565 -17.19 -2.79 13.34
C LYS A 565 -16.95 -3.18 14.80
N TYR A 566 -17.65 -4.22 15.25
CA TYR A 566 -17.52 -4.71 16.62
C TYR A 566 -16.08 -5.18 16.91
N MET A 567 -15.50 -5.98 16.04
CA MET A 567 -14.14 -6.50 16.23
C MET A 567 -13.08 -5.40 16.19
N ILE A 568 -13.24 -4.40 15.34
CA ILE A 568 -12.38 -3.21 15.31
C ILE A 568 -12.47 -2.44 16.63
N ALA A 569 -13.69 -2.19 17.11
CA ALA A 569 -13.92 -1.52 18.40
C ALA A 569 -13.37 -2.35 19.57
N PHE A 570 -13.54 -3.67 19.53
CA PHE A 570 -13.00 -4.61 20.52
C PHE A 570 -11.47 -4.52 20.59
N ARG A 571 -10.77 -4.60 19.45
CA ARG A 571 -9.31 -4.46 19.39
C ARG A 571 -8.84 -3.13 19.98
N LYS A 572 -9.49 -2.02 19.64
CA LYS A 572 -9.19 -0.69 20.20
C LYS A 572 -9.47 -0.57 21.70
N ARG A 573 -10.43 -1.33 22.20
CA ARG A 573 -10.77 -1.35 23.64
C ARG A 573 -9.74 -2.10 24.47
N PHE A 574 -9.24 -3.23 23.98
CA PHE A 574 -8.34 -4.14 24.69
C PHE A 574 -6.91 -4.00 24.16
N HIS A 575 -6.21 -2.95 24.61
CA HIS A 575 -4.82 -2.66 24.21
C HIS A 575 -3.84 -3.79 24.50
N ILE A 576 -4.16 -4.68 25.44
CA ILE A 576 -3.33 -5.86 25.77
C ILE A 576 -3.14 -6.80 24.58
N ILE A 577 -4.02 -6.76 23.58
CA ILE A 577 -3.88 -7.54 22.34
C ILE A 577 -2.71 -6.98 21.50
N THR A 578 -2.52 -5.68 21.48
CA THR A 578 -1.50 -5.01 20.67
C THR A 578 -0.21 -4.74 21.44
N ASP A 579 -0.29 -4.45 22.75
CA ASP A 579 0.88 -4.19 23.61
C ASP A 579 1.31 -5.45 24.38
N SER A 580 2.37 -6.08 23.91
CA SER A 580 2.94 -7.29 24.51
C SER A 580 4.04 -7.02 25.55
N ARG A 581 4.26 -5.78 25.95
CA ARG A 581 5.37 -5.37 26.83
C ARG A 581 4.99 -5.43 28.32
N GLY A 582 3.72 -5.16 28.64
CA GLY A 582 3.22 -5.15 30.02
C GLY A 582 2.85 -6.55 30.52
N LYS A 583 3.10 -6.83 31.82
CA LYS A 583 2.63 -8.03 32.50
C LYS A 583 1.45 -7.66 33.39
N ALA A 584 0.52 -8.59 33.58
CA ALA A 584 -0.50 -8.48 34.59
C ALA A 584 0.13 -8.42 36.00
N THR A 585 -0.52 -7.74 36.95
CA THR A 585 -0.02 -7.60 38.33
C THR A 585 -0.01 -8.97 39.05
N CYS A 586 -0.83 -9.92 38.61
CA CYS A 586 -0.84 -11.33 39.06
C CYS A 586 0.32 -12.17 38.50
N SER A 587 1.31 -11.54 37.80
CA SER A 587 2.47 -12.22 37.21
C SER A 587 2.17 -13.11 35.99
N TYR A 588 0.97 -13.05 35.41
CA TYR A 588 0.68 -13.74 34.15
C TYR A 588 1.51 -13.18 33.02
N PRO A 589 1.99 -14.03 32.10
CA PRO A 589 2.71 -13.54 30.92
C PRO A 589 1.79 -12.69 30.03
N PRO A 590 2.34 -11.66 29.35
CA PRO A 590 1.54 -10.81 28.46
C PRO A 590 0.80 -11.59 27.36
N VAL A 591 1.41 -12.70 26.93
CA VAL A 591 0.87 -13.61 25.92
C VAL A 591 1.18 -15.04 26.31
N SER A 592 0.20 -15.93 26.23
CA SER A 592 0.39 -17.37 26.40
C SER A 592 -0.39 -18.16 25.35
N ILE A 593 0.19 -19.28 24.92
CA ILE A 593 -0.36 -20.17 23.90
C ILE A 593 -0.88 -21.44 24.58
N HIS A 594 -2.04 -21.91 24.15
CA HIS A 594 -2.73 -23.07 24.71
C HIS A 594 -3.22 -24.00 23.61
N SER A 595 -3.32 -25.29 23.90
CA SER A 595 -4.11 -26.25 23.13
C SER A 595 -5.58 -26.20 23.60
N ASN A 596 -6.32 -27.29 23.43
CA ASN A 596 -7.64 -27.45 24.05
C ASN A 596 -7.54 -27.65 25.58
N VAL A 597 -6.33 -27.75 26.11
CA VAL A 597 -6.02 -27.82 27.56
C VAL A 597 -5.29 -26.53 27.95
N ALA A 598 -5.78 -25.89 29.02
CA ALA A 598 -5.18 -24.67 29.55
C ALA A 598 -3.71 -24.89 29.96
N TRP A 599 -2.88 -23.86 29.72
CA TRP A 599 -1.45 -23.83 30.01
C TRP A 599 -0.62 -24.94 29.34
N SER A 600 -1.16 -25.56 28.29
CA SER A 600 -0.49 -26.55 27.45
C SER A 600 -0.47 -26.16 25.99
N ALA A 601 0.72 -25.99 25.44
CA ALA A 601 0.94 -25.75 24.00
C ALA A 601 1.40 -27.03 23.29
N LYS A 602 0.86 -28.18 23.69
CA LYS A 602 1.15 -29.44 23.02
C LYS A 602 0.27 -29.59 21.79
N TYR A 603 0.89 -29.48 20.63
CA TYR A 603 0.25 -29.66 19.33
C TYR A 603 0.79 -30.91 18.65
N TYR A 604 -0.13 -31.68 18.07
CA TYR A 604 0.15 -32.85 17.26
C TYR A 604 -0.13 -32.51 15.79
N ASP A 605 0.27 -33.36 14.90
CA ASP A 605 0.10 -33.16 13.46
C ASP A 605 -1.36 -32.94 13.02
N ASP A 606 -2.29 -33.55 13.73
CA ASP A 606 -3.73 -33.44 13.49
C ASP A 606 -4.42 -32.37 14.33
N THR A 607 -3.68 -31.64 15.17
CA THR A 607 -4.24 -30.55 15.98
C THR A 607 -4.73 -29.42 15.10
N ARG A 608 -6.00 -29.03 15.30
CA ARG A 608 -6.68 -27.92 14.60
C ARG A 608 -7.36 -26.96 15.57
N MET A 609 -6.98 -27.00 16.82
CA MET A 609 -7.45 -26.10 17.86
C MET A 609 -6.26 -25.39 18.50
N ILE A 610 -6.35 -24.06 18.59
CA ILE A 610 -5.39 -23.21 19.28
C ILE A 610 -6.12 -22.24 20.20
N GLY A 611 -5.50 -21.92 21.33
CA GLY A 611 -5.91 -20.86 22.24
C GLY A 611 -4.77 -19.89 22.49
N VAL A 612 -5.09 -18.62 22.57
CA VAL A 612 -4.15 -17.56 22.95
C VAL A 612 -4.80 -16.73 24.06
N MET A 613 -4.08 -16.52 25.15
CA MET A 613 -4.49 -15.59 26.19
C MET A 613 -3.57 -14.40 26.23
N TYR A 614 -4.16 -13.22 26.24
CA TYR A 614 -3.52 -11.94 26.52
C TYR A 614 -3.84 -11.54 27.95
N ALA A 615 -2.82 -11.09 28.69
CA ALA A 615 -2.98 -10.60 30.07
C ALA A 615 -2.10 -9.37 30.27
N GLY A 616 -2.64 -8.33 30.89
CA GLY A 616 -1.89 -7.10 31.10
C GLY A 616 -2.59 -6.16 32.05
N VAL A 617 -1.93 -5.06 32.38
CA VAL A 617 -2.50 -4.01 33.23
C VAL A 617 -3.41 -3.12 32.35
N SER A 618 -4.63 -2.86 32.82
CA SER A 618 -5.55 -1.95 32.15
C SER A 618 -4.99 -0.54 32.07
N LEU A 619 -4.96 0.04 30.87
CA LEU A 619 -4.62 1.45 30.66
C LEU A 619 -5.77 2.39 31.08
N LYS A 620 -7.01 1.87 31.15
CA LYS A 620 -8.21 2.66 31.47
C LYS A 620 -8.52 2.72 32.97
N GLN A 621 -8.15 1.68 33.70
CA GLN A 621 -8.44 1.55 35.14
C GLN A 621 -7.17 1.19 35.90
N GLN A 622 -6.55 2.19 36.53
CA GLN A 622 -5.33 1.96 37.33
C GLN A 622 -5.53 0.84 38.37
N GLY A 623 -4.60 -0.10 38.37
CA GLY A 623 -4.57 -1.21 39.34
C GLY A 623 -5.48 -2.40 39.02
N LEU A 624 -6.09 -2.44 37.85
CA LEU A 624 -6.83 -3.61 37.37
C LEU A 624 -6.06 -4.31 36.27
N ASP A 625 -6.12 -5.65 36.29
CA ASP A 625 -5.64 -6.48 35.18
C ASP A 625 -6.78 -6.74 34.19
N GLU A 626 -6.41 -6.83 32.91
CA GLU A 626 -7.27 -7.22 31.81
C GLU A 626 -6.85 -8.61 31.30
N PHE A 627 -7.82 -9.42 30.92
CA PHE A 627 -7.59 -10.75 30.34
C PHE A 627 -8.48 -10.94 29.13
N VAL A 628 -7.90 -11.37 28.01
CA VAL A 628 -8.62 -11.74 26.81
C VAL A 628 -8.14 -13.11 26.36
N TYR A 629 -9.07 -14.04 26.21
CA TYR A 629 -8.82 -15.35 25.61
C TYR A 629 -9.42 -15.41 24.21
N PHE A 630 -8.61 -15.82 23.24
CA PHE A 630 -9.00 -16.06 21.87
C PHE A 630 -8.77 -17.53 21.53
N GLY A 631 -9.84 -18.25 21.17
CA GLY A 631 -9.79 -19.66 20.79
C GLY A 631 -10.24 -19.88 19.35
N VAL A 632 -9.51 -20.68 18.58
CA VAL A 632 -9.85 -21.07 17.21
C VAL A 632 -9.95 -22.58 17.11
N ASN A 633 -11.14 -23.07 16.79
CA ASN A 633 -11.38 -24.45 16.40
C ASN A 633 -11.53 -24.55 14.88
N ALA A 634 -10.45 -24.86 14.17
CA ALA A 634 -10.46 -25.10 12.73
C ALA A 634 -10.87 -26.55 12.34
N TYR A 635 -11.06 -27.42 13.33
CA TYR A 635 -11.59 -28.76 13.13
C TYR A 635 -13.08 -28.68 12.74
N TRP A 636 -13.57 -29.68 12.03
CA TRP A 636 -14.95 -29.69 11.50
C TRP A 636 -16.00 -30.22 12.48
N ASP A 637 -15.58 -30.64 13.69
CA ASP A 637 -16.46 -31.12 14.74
C ASP A 637 -16.19 -30.38 16.07
N TYR A 638 -16.99 -30.68 17.08
CA TYR A 638 -16.87 -30.05 18.40
C TYR A 638 -15.56 -30.42 19.09
N VAL A 639 -14.96 -29.45 19.77
CA VAL A 639 -13.79 -29.63 20.61
C VAL A 639 -14.08 -29.07 22.00
N ASN A 640 -13.87 -29.87 23.05
CA ASN A 640 -13.97 -29.38 24.41
C ASN A 640 -12.68 -28.63 24.78
N VAL A 641 -12.83 -27.38 25.15
CA VAL A 641 -11.72 -26.44 25.42
C VAL A 641 -11.80 -25.99 26.87
N GLU A 642 -10.68 -26.09 27.58
CA GLU A 642 -10.48 -25.52 28.90
C GLU A 642 -9.73 -24.21 28.83
N LEU A 643 -10.35 -23.11 29.33
CA LEU A 643 -9.72 -21.80 29.41
C LEU A 643 -8.79 -21.74 30.64
N PRO A 644 -7.71 -20.91 30.59
CA PRO A 644 -6.85 -20.66 31.74
C PRO A 644 -7.64 -20.23 32.99
N ASP A 645 -7.13 -20.55 34.17
CA ASP A 645 -7.64 -19.98 35.42
C ASP A 645 -7.42 -18.44 35.40
N LEU A 646 -8.29 -17.77 36.15
CA LEU A 646 -8.19 -16.33 36.40
C LEU A 646 -7.90 -16.09 37.90
N PRO A 647 -7.37 -14.93 38.26
CA PRO A 647 -7.22 -14.55 39.66
C PRO A 647 -8.55 -14.54 40.39
N GLU A 648 -8.50 -14.66 41.75
CA GLU A 648 -9.69 -14.57 42.59
C GLU A 648 -10.50 -13.28 42.31
N GLY A 649 -11.81 -13.43 42.21
CA GLY A 649 -12.71 -12.32 41.89
C GLY A 649 -12.92 -12.07 40.40
N TYR A 650 -12.31 -12.88 39.53
CA TYR A 650 -12.54 -12.79 38.07
C TYR A 650 -13.23 -14.08 37.59
N HIS A 651 -13.99 -13.90 36.48
CA HIS A 651 -14.61 -15.00 35.72
C HIS A 651 -14.52 -14.76 34.24
N TRP A 652 -14.55 -15.83 33.44
CA TRP A 652 -14.63 -15.71 31.98
C TRP A 652 -16.04 -15.42 31.52
N LYS A 653 -16.22 -14.36 30.76
CA LYS A 653 -17.46 -14.02 30.07
C LYS A 653 -17.24 -14.11 28.57
N LEU A 654 -18.12 -14.80 27.88
CA LEU A 654 -18.02 -15.00 26.43
C LEU A 654 -18.56 -13.76 25.68
N TYR A 655 -17.70 -13.16 24.87
CA TYR A 655 -18.03 -11.97 24.09
C TYR A 655 -18.38 -12.32 22.64
N ILE A 656 -17.71 -13.34 22.07
CA ILE A 656 -17.88 -13.81 20.70
C ILE A 656 -17.97 -15.34 20.70
N ASN A 657 -18.88 -15.86 19.87
CA ASN A 657 -18.92 -17.27 19.49
C ASN A 657 -19.49 -17.41 18.06
N THR A 658 -18.61 -17.62 17.08
CA THR A 658 -19.03 -17.81 15.68
C THR A 658 -19.63 -19.22 15.43
N GLY A 659 -19.63 -20.09 16.42
CA GLY A 659 -20.34 -21.35 16.39
C GLY A 659 -21.88 -21.21 16.45
N ASN A 660 -22.37 -20.02 16.84
CA ASN A 660 -23.78 -19.67 16.80
C ASN A 660 -24.27 -19.32 15.39
N GLU A 661 -25.57 -19.10 15.24
CA GLU A 661 -26.14 -18.56 14.00
C GLU A 661 -25.47 -17.21 13.64
N PRO A 662 -25.33 -16.87 12.36
CA PRO A 662 -24.57 -15.70 11.92
C PRO A 662 -24.96 -14.37 12.59
N GLN A 663 -26.23 -14.16 12.89
CA GLN A 663 -26.74 -12.97 13.57
C GLN A 663 -26.54 -12.96 15.09
N ASP A 664 -26.18 -14.08 15.68
CA ASP A 664 -26.10 -14.30 17.14
C ASP A 664 -24.67 -14.55 17.64
N VAL A 665 -23.66 -14.11 16.89
CA VAL A 665 -22.24 -14.35 17.20
C VAL A 665 -21.68 -13.42 18.28
N ILE A 666 -22.24 -12.20 18.43
CA ILE A 666 -21.84 -11.22 19.45
C ILE A 666 -22.68 -11.47 20.70
N LEU A 667 -22.02 -11.72 21.82
CA LEU A 667 -22.64 -12.17 23.07
C LEU A 667 -22.35 -11.24 24.26
N GLU A 668 -21.65 -10.14 24.08
CA GLU A 668 -21.21 -9.24 25.16
C GLU A 668 -22.38 -8.82 26.07
N ASP A 669 -23.52 -8.47 25.51
CA ASP A 669 -24.71 -8.02 26.25
C ASP A 669 -25.56 -9.19 26.80
N ARG A 670 -25.27 -10.44 26.39
CA ARG A 670 -26.04 -11.64 26.80
C ARG A 670 -25.58 -12.26 28.12
N ASN A 671 -24.49 -11.75 28.70
CA ASN A 671 -23.93 -12.18 29.98
C ASN A 671 -23.66 -13.71 30.10
N VAL A 672 -23.06 -14.30 29.09
CA VAL A 672 -22.72 -15.72 29.02
C VAL A 672 -21.45 -16.01 29.85
N ILE A 673 -21.59 -16.45 31.07
CA ILE A 673 -20.48 -16.74 32.02
C ILE A 673 -20.05 -18.20 31.93
N LEU A 674 -18.74 -18.45 31.85
CA LEU A 674 -18.14 -19.77 31.85
C LEU A 674 -17.67 -20.13 33.29
N TYR A 675 -18.58 -20.62 34.11
CA TYR A 675 -18.31 -20.90 35.53
C TYR A 675 -17.25 -21.96 35.78
N ASP A 676 -17.20 -23.00 34.92
CA ASP A 676 -16.24 -24.12 35.03
C ASP A 676 -15.04 -23.96 34.11
N ARG A 677 -14.89 -22.78 33.43
CA ARG A 677 -13.83 -22.49 32.49
C ARG A 677 -13.77 -23.45 31.30
N ARG A 678 -14.85 -24.11 30.96
CA ARG A 678 -14.95 -25.06 29.86
C ARG A 678 -16.02 -24.64 28.86
N ILE A 679 -15.73 -24.86 27.60
CA ILE A 679 -16.67 -24.65 26.51
C ILE A 679 -16.51 -25.76 25.48
N ASN A 680 -17.64 -26.28 24.99
CA ASN A 680 -17.66 -27.16 23.83
C ASN A 680 -17.76 -26.31 22.57
N MET A 681 -16.61 -25.99 21.95
CA MET A 681 -16.56 -25.17 20.75
C MET A 681 -17.06 -25.94 19.54
N ALA A 682 -18.00 -25.35 18.81
CA ALA A 682 -18.49 -25.91 17.54
C ALA A 682 -17.36 -26.04 16.52
N GLY A 683 -17.53 -26.94 15.56
CA GLY A 683 -16.60 -27.07 14.45
C GLY A 683 -16.50 -25.78 13.63
N ARG A 684 -15.29 -25.46 13.15
CA ARG A 684 -14.99 -24.27 12.33
C ARG A 684 -15.52 -22.99 12.98
N SER A 685 -15.13 -22.77 14.25
CA SER A 685 -15.57 -21.57 14.98
C SER A 685 -14.44 -20.91 15.76
N VAL A 686 -14.64 -19.65 16.10
CA VAL A 686 -13.80 -18.90 17.02
C VAL A 686 -14.62 -18.43 18.22
N ILE A 687 -13.94 -18.30 19.36
CA ILE A 687 -14.49 -17.67 20.57
C ILE A 687 -13.56 -16.55 21.02
N VAL A 688 -14.16 -15.52 21.63
CA VAL A 688 -13.44 -14.51 22.41
C VAL A 688 -14.09 -14.45 23.79
N ALA A 689 -13.30 -14.65 24.82
CA ALA A 689 -13.73 -14.49 26.19
C ALA A 689 -12.91 -13.42 26.90
N VAL A 690 -13.56 -12.66 27.77
CA VAL A 690 -12.93 -11.59 28.56
C VAL A 690 -13.03 -11.93 30.03
N GLY A 691 -11.94 -11.73 30.77
CA GLY A 691 -11.94 -11.85 32.23
C GLY A 691 -12.58 -10.62 32.85
N GLU A 692 -13.79 -10.76 33.39
CA GLU A 692 -14.51 -9.72 34.12
C GLU A 692 -14.50 -9.98 35.64
N ARG A 693 -14.58 -8.91 36.42
CA ARG A 693 -14.78 -9.00 37.87
C ARG A 693 -16.24 -9.26 38.21
N PHE A 694 -16.47 -10.01 39.28
CA PHE A 694 -17.80 -10.22 39.88
C PHE A 694 -18.39 -8.90 40.37
#